data_fac7102e29ddaf8bb290fffe0f758405
#
_entry.id   fac7102e29ddaf8bb290fffe0f758405
#
_cell.length_a   1.000
_cell.length_b   1.000
_cell.length_c   1.000
_cell.angle_alpha   90.00
_cell.angle_beta   90.00
_cell.angle_gamma   90.00
#
_symmetry.space_group_name_H-M   'P 1'
#
loop_
_entity.id
_entity.type
_entity.pdbx_description
1 polymer ?
#
loop_
_entity_poly.entity_id
_entity_poly.type
_entity_poly.pdbx_seq_one_letter_code
_entity_poly.pdbx_strand_id
1 'polypeptide(L)'
;MEIIEKIAEDLHLKESQIQKVLDLAAQGNTIPFIARYRKEMTGNLDEVEIKSIIDLDKNLTALAERKATVLAKIEGQGKLTAELQEAIEAASKLADVEELYLPYKEKRRTKATIARENGLFPLARLILQNVSDLEKQAETFVNKTFPTAEKALTGAIDILIEALSDDTKLRSWTYNEIWTNSFILSKVKDQELDEKKVFQIYYDFSEKVAKIQDYRVLALNRGEKLGVLKVYFEHNLDKMARFFEARFKEKSSRIEQVVQAALKKKILPAMERRIRAELTEEAEDGAIKLFSDNLRNLLMIPPLKGKVVLGFDPAFRTGAKLAVVDQTGKLIMTQVIYPVPPASQSKINQAKSELAELIKRYAIEIIAIGNGTASRESEAFVAEILKDFPQVSYVLVNESGASVYSASELARHEFPDLSVEKRSAISIARRLQDPLAELVKIDPKSIGVGQYQHDVGQKKLAENLDFVVETVVNQVGVNVNTASPALLSHVSGLNKTISENIVKYREEKGKIQSRQEIKEVPRLGDKAFEQAAGFLRIPNAKNILDNTGVHPESYAAVEKLFALLEITELDESARSKLRSVAIEKVATEVNLGQETLKDIIADLLKPGRDLRDDFAAPQLRQDVLELSDLKIGQQLEGTIRNVVDFGAFVDIGLHEDGLIHISQMSKNFVKHPSQIVGDVVTVWVSKIDIERGKVNLSLVALNEFN
;
A
#
# COMPACT_ATOMS: atom_id res chain seq x y z
N MET A 1 -22.01 7.50 -20.65
CA MET A 1 -21.27 6.89 -21.74
C MET A 1 -19.81 7.32 -21.73
N GLU A 2 -19.50 8.61 -21.70
CA GLU A 2 -18.11 9.12 -21.67
C GLU A 2 -17.24 8.54 -20.53
N ILE A 3 -17.77 8.38 -19.30
CA ILE A 3 -16.97 7.87 -18.19
C ILE A 3 -16.60 6.41 -18.41
N ILE A 4 -17.53 5.56 -18.83
CA ILE A 4 -17.29 4.15 -19.10
C ILE A 4 -16.31 3.97 -20.24
N GLU A 5 -16.47 4.74 -21.31
CA GLU A 5 -15.56 4.77 -22.46
C GLU A 5 -14.14 5.15 -22.04
N LYS A 6 -14.03 6.17 -21.17
CA LYS A 6 -12.73 6.59 -20.62
C LYS A 6 -12.08 5.52 -19.73
N ILE A 7 -12.85 4.85 -18.86
CA ILE A 7 -12.35 3.74 -18.06
C ILE A 7 -11.89 2.58 -18.97
N ALA A 8 -12.63 2.31 -20.07
CA ALA A 8 -12.30 1.28 -21.04
C ALA A 8 -10.95 1.55 -21.73
N GLU A 9 -10.71 2.81 -22.11
CA GLU A 9 -9.41 3.22 -22.67
C GLU A 9 -8.28 3.08 -21.66
N ASP A 10 -8.46 3.61 -20.43
CA ASP A 10 -7.41 3.68 -19.42
C ASP A 10 -7.00 2.29 -18.90
N LEU A 11 -7.96 1.36 -18.78
CA LEU A 11 -7.71 -0.01 -18.31
C LEU A 11 -7.57 -1.04 -19.43
N HIS A 12 -7.74 -0.67 -20.70
CA HIS A 12 -7.73 -1.58 -21.85
C HIS A 12 -8.77 -2.71 -21.75
N LEU A 13 -9.95 -2.39 -21.20
CA LEU A 13 -11.06 -3.31 -21.00
C LEU A 13 -12.24 -2.97 -21.94
N LYS A 14 -13.18 -3.89 -22.05
CA LYS A 14 -14.42 -3.66 -22.82
C LYS A 14 -15.43 -2.88 -21.98
N GLU A 15 -16.10 -1.90 -22.56
CA GLU A 15 -17.17 -1.14 -21.90
C GLU A 15 -18.23 -2.03 -21.25
N SER A 16 -18.58 -3.16 -21.91
CA SER A 16 -19.55 -4.12 -21.38
C SER A 16 -19.10 -4.79 -20.08
N GLN A 17 -17.78 -5.00 -19.89
CA GLN A 17 -17.23 -5.54 -18.64
C GLN A 17 -17.33 -4.50 -17.53
N ILE A 18 -16.96 -3.25 -17.82
CA ILE A 18 -17.03 -2.13 -16.89
C ILE A 18 -18.47 -1.92 -16.42
N GLN A 19 -19.41 -1.81 -17.36
CA GLN A 19 -20.83 -1.63 -17.01
C GLN A 19 -21.33 -2.77 -16.10
N LYS A 20 -20.97 -4.02 -16.38
CA LYS A 20 -21.36 -5.17 -15.53
C LYS A 20 -20.77 -5.09 -14.13
N VAL A 21 -19.51 -4.69 -13.99
CA VAL A 21 -18.88 -4.51 -12.67
C VAL A 21 -19.62 -3.41 -11.89
N LEU A 22 -19.88 -2.26 -12.51
CA LEU A 22 -20.59 -1.16 -11.86
C LEU A 22 -22.04 -1.53 -11.47
N ASP A 23 -22.76 -2.25 -12.35
CA ASP A 23 -24.10 -2.77 -12.05
C ASP A 23 -24.10 -3.71 -10.85
N LEU A 24 -23.13 -4.64 -10.79
CA LEU A 24 -22.98 -5.59 -9.68
C LEU A 24 -22.62 -4.88 -8.36
N ALA A 25 -21.71 -3.91 -8.43
CA ALA A 25 -21.34 -3.09 -7.27
C ALA A 25 -22.51 -2.26 -6.76
N ALA A 26 -23.30 -1.66 -7.66
CA ALA A 26 -24.51 -0.91 -7.31
C ALA A 26 -25.59 -1.78 -6.65
N GLN A 27 -25.65 -3.07 -6.99
CA GLN A 27 -26.49 -4.07 -6.31
C GLN A 27 -25.97 -4.44 -4.92
N GLY A 28 -24.80 -3.91 -4.53
CA GLY A 28 -24.15 -4.14 -3.23
C GLY A 28 -23.45 -5.48 -3.14
N ASN A 29 -22.98 -6.03 -4.26
CA ASN A 29 -22.04 -7.15 -4.23
C ASN A 29 -20.64 -6.65 -3.88
N THR A 30 -19.92 -7.44 -3.09
CA THR A 30 -18.55 -7.15 -2.69
C THR A 30 -17.56 -7.49 -3.81
N ILE A 31 -16.38 -6.87 -3.79
CA ILE A 31 -15.34 -7.12 -4.79
C ILE A 31 -14.92 -8.60 -4.83
N PRO A 32 -14.62 -9.27 -3.69
CA PRO A 32 -14.26 -10.69 -3.72
C PRO A 32 -15.38 -11.60 -4.29
N PHE A 33 -16.64 -11.27 -3.98
CA PHE A 33 -17.76 -12.04 -4.50
C PHE A 33 -17.91 -11.87 -6.02
N ILE A 34 -17.77 -10.66 -6.54
CA ILE A 34 -17.82 -10.41 -7.98
C ILE A 34 -16.68 -11.15 -8.68
N ALA A 35 -15.45 -11.02 -8.20
CA ALA A 35 -14.26 -11.65 -8.77
C ALA A 35 -14.36 -13.18 -8.79
N ARG A 36 -14.91 -13.78 -7.74
CA ARG A 36 -14.94 -15.24 -7.62
C ARG A 36 -16.19 -15.87 -8.25
N TYR A 37 -17.38 -15.27 -8.07
CA TYR A 37 -18.65 -15.90 -8.37
C TYR A 37 -19.46 -15.24 -9.51
N ARG A 38 -18.94 -14.17 -10.11
CA ARG A 38 -19.58 -13.48 -11.24
C ARG A 38 -18.64 -13.34 -12.46
N LYS A 39 -17.66 -14.25 -12.57
CA LYS A 39 -16.63 -14.26 -13.63
C LYS A 39 -17.19 -14.21 -15.05
N GLU A 40 -18.23 -14.98 -15.31
CA GLU A 40 -18.87 -15.02 -16.63
C GLU A 40 -19.49 -13.66 -17.02
N MET A 41 -19.94 -12.89 -16.05
CA MET A 41 -20.53 -11.58 -16.28
C MET A 41 -19.48 -10.51 -16.52
N THR A 42 -18.34 -10.60 -15.83
CA THR A 42 -17.25 -9.62 -15.86
C THR A 42 -16.16 -9.95 -16.88
N GLY A 43 -16.19 -11.17 -17.46
CA GLY A 43 -15.14 -11.63 -18.37
C GLY A 43 -13.84 -11.98 -17.64
N ASN A 44 -13.97 -12.61 -16.45
CA ASN A 44 -12.88 -13.12 -15.62
C ASN A 44 -11.94 -12.04 -15.05
N LEU A 45 -12.48 -10.86 -14.70
CA LEU A 45 -11.72 -9.82 -14.02
C LEU A 45 -11.40 -10.25 -12.58
N ASP A 46 -10.18 -9.92 -12.15
CA ASP A 46 -9.73 -10.15 -10.78
C ASP A 46 -10.15 -9.01 -9.82
N GLU A 47 -9.86 -9.17 -8.53
CA GLU A 47 -10.22 -8.21 -7.48
C GLU A 47 -9.55 -6.84 -7.69
N VAL A 48 -8.33 -6.81 -8.23
CA VAL A 48 -7.56 -5.59 -8.47
C VAL A 48 -8.15 -4.81 -9.65
N GLU A 49 -8.48 -5.51 -10.73
CA GLU A 49 -9.14 -4.94 -11.91
C GLU A 49 -10.52 -4.38 -11.55
N ILE A 50 -11.32 -5.13 -10.79
CA ILE A 50 -12.65 -4.69 -10.33
C ILE A 50 -12.54 -3.45 -9.43
N LYS A 51 -11.59 -3.44 -8.48
CA LYS A 51 -11.33 -2.27 -7.65
C LYS A 51 -10.92 -1.07 -8.48
N SER A 52 -10.04 -1.26 -9.46
CA SER A 52 -9.58 -0.19 -10.35
C SER A 52 -10.73 0.45 -11.13
N ILE A 53 -11.69 -0.36 -11.62
CA ILE A 53 -12.90 0.14 -12.30
C ILE A 53 -13.72 1.01 -11.33
N ILE A 54 -13.98 0.53 -10.12
CA ILE A 54 -14.81 1.23 -9.13
C ILE A 54 -14.15 2.55 -8.69
N ASP A 55 -12.83 2.53 -8.44
CA ASP A 55 -12.07 3.70 -8.03
C ASP A 55 -12.00 4.75 -9.15
N LEU A 56 -11.78 4.33 -10.41
CA LEU A 56 -11.78 5.23 -11.56
C LEU A 56 -13.16 5.82 -11.81
N ASP A 57 -14.24 5.05 -11.73
CA ASP A 57 -15.61 5.56 -11.88
C ASP A 57 -15.89 6.66 -10.87
N LYS A 58 -15.56 6.43 -9.60
CA LYS A 58 -15.69 7.41 -8.52
C LYS A 58 -14.90 8.69 -8.81
N ASN A 59 -13.64 8.55 -9.25
CA ASN A 59 -12.75 9.69 -9.51
C ASN A 59 -13.22 10.50 -10.73
N LEU A 60 -13.58 9.83 -11.83
CA LEU A 60 -14.06 10.48 -13.05
C LEU A 60 -15.42 11.13 -12.85
N THR A 61 -16.31 10.52 -12.08
CA THR A 61 -17.59 11.12 -11.69
C THR A 61 -17.38 12.40 -10.88
N ALA A 62 -16.49 12.37 -9.88
CA ALA A 62 -16.16 13.56 -9.10
C ALA A 62 -15.51 14.67 -9.97
N LEU A 63 -14.67 14.31 -10.93
CA LEU A 63 -14.09 15.23 -11.90
C LEU A 63 -15.18 15.85 -12.79
N ALA A 64 -16.11 15.06 -13.32
CA ALA A 64 -17.21 15.53 -14.15
C ALA A 64 -18.13 16.48 -13.39
N GLU A 65 -18.50 16.17 -12.16
CA GLU A 65 -19.28 17.05 -11.29
C GLU A 65 -18.55 18.38 -11.03
N ARG A 66 -17.22 18.32 -10.83
CA ARG A 66 -16.44 19.52 -10.63
C ARG A 66 -16.37 20.38 -11.89
N LYS A 67 -16.17 19.79 -13.08
CA LYS A 67 -16.22 20.50 -14.36
C LYS A 67 -17.56 21.21 -14.55
N ALA A 68 -18.67 20.51 -14.35
CA ALA A 68 -20.00 21.08 -14.44
C ALA A 68 -20.20 22.27 -13.49
N THR A 69 -19.73 22.14 -12.24
CA THR A 69 -19.79 23.23 -11.25
C THR A 69 -18.96 24.45 -11.68
N VAL A 70 -17.79 24.24 -12.25
CA VAL A 70 -16.91 25.33 -12.71
C VAL A 70 -17.50 26.01 -13.92
N LEU A 71 -18.00 25.28 -14.92
CA LEU A 71 -18.65 25.81 -16.11
C LEU A 71 -19.86 26.69 -15.74
N ALA A 72 -20.75 26.18 -14.88
CA ALA A 72 -21.90 26.94 -14.41
C ALA A 72 -21.52 28.26 -13.70
N LYS A 73 -20.45 28.26 -12.91
CA LYS A 73 -19.96 29.46 -12.23
C LYS A 73 -19.38 30.50 -13.21
N ILE A 74 -18.64 30.06 -14.24
CA ILE A 74 -18.06 30.94 -15.24
C ILE A 74 -19.18 31.52 -16.15
N GLU A 75 -20.15 30.69 -16.53
CA GLU A 75 -21.32 31.09 -17.31
C GLU A 75 -22.16 32.11 -16.56
N GLY A 76 -22.42 31.90 -15.26
CA GLY A 76 -23.11 32.85 -14.40
C GLY A 76 -22.42 34.21 -14.28
N GLN A 77 -21.11 34.29 -14.57
CA GLN A 77 -20.35 35.54 -14.69
C GLN A 77 -20.39 36.14 -16.10
N GLY A 78 -21.03 35.48 -17.08
CA GLY A 78 -21.05 35.91 -18.48
C GLY A 78 -19.69 35.89 -19.18
N LYS A 79 -18.76 35.04 -18.71
CA LYS A 79 -17.38 34.98 -19.18
C LYS A 79 -16.98 33.63 -19.83
N LEU A 80 -17.95 32.73 -20.00
CA LEU A 80 -17.68 31.44 -20.64
C LEU A 80 -17.54 31.64 -22.15
N THR A 81 -16.40 31.27 -22.70
CA THR A 81 -16.14 31.20 -24.14
C THR A 81 -16.12 29.75 -24.60
N ALA A 82 -16.37 29.51 -25.89
CA ALA A 82 -16.33 28.18 -26.47
C ALA A 82 -14.97 27.49 -26.26
N GLU A 83 -13.87 28.23 -26.45
CA GLU A 83 -12.50 27.71 -26.23
C GLU A 83 -12.25 27.32 -24.76
N LEU A 84 -12.78 28.11 -23.80
CA LEU A 84 -12.60 27.80 -22.37
C LEU A 84 -13.45 26.60 -21.97
N GLN A 85 -14.65 26.48 -22.49
CA GLN A 85 -15.51 25.33 -22.27
C GLN A 85 -14.82 24.05 -22.77
N GLU A 86 -14.34 24.04 -24.00
CA GLU A 86 -13.61 22.93 -24.60
C GLU A 86 -12.37 22.56 -23.76
N ALA A 87 -11.60 23.56 -23.32
CA ALA A 87 -10.42 23.32 -22.46
C ALA A 87 -10.77 22.69 -21.11
N ILE A 88 -11.88 23.11 -20.46
CA ILE A 88 -12.34 22.54 -19.20
C ILE A 88 -12.88 21.12 -19.42
N GLU A 89 -13.64 20.89 -20.49
CA GLU A 89 -14.15 19.56 -20.84
C GLU A 89 -13.02 18.59 -21.18
N ALA A 90 -11.97 19.03 -21.86
CA ALA A 90 -10.79 18.22 -22.19
C ALA A 90 -9.86 17.95 -21.00
N ALA A 91 -9.94 18.72 -19.90
CA ALA A 91 -9.06 18.54 -18.75
C ALA A 91 -9.20 17.13 -18.13
N SER A 92 -8.10 16.42 -17.97
CA SER A 92 -8.08 15.05 -17.43
C SER A 92 -7.83 14.98 -15.92
N LYS A 93 -7.34 16.07 -15.31
CA LYS A 93 -7.04 16.16 -13.88
C LYS A 93 -7.79 17.31 -13.24
N LEU A 94 -8.16 17.13 -11.97
CA LEU A 94 -8.79 18.17 -11.15
C LEU A 94 -7.91 19.43 -11.09
N ALA A 95 -6.60 19.28 -10.99
CA ALA A 95 -5.65 20.40 -10.94
C ALA A 95 -5.73 21.28 -12.22
N ASP A 96 -5.95 20.69 -13.39
CA ASP A 96 -6.10 21.42 -14.65
C ASP A 96 -7.41 22.21 -14.69
N VAL A 97 -8.50 21.62 -14.20
CA VAL A 97 -9.80 22.32 -14.07
C VAL A 97 -9.68 23.51 -13.11
N GLU A 98 -9.02 23.34 -11.97
CA GLU A 98 -8.79 24.44 -11.00
C GLU A 98 -7.90 25.53 -11.57
N GLU A 99 -6.92 25.17 -12.40
CA GLU A 99 -6.02 26.11 -13.07
C GLU A 99 -6.77 26.97 -14.10
N LEU A 100 -7.64 26.35 -14.91
CA LEU A 100 -8.50 27.05 -15.88
C LEU A 100 -9.54 27.94 -15.17
N TYR A 101 -10.02 27.53 -14.00
CA TYR A 101 -10.98 28.29 -13.21
C TYR A 101 -10.35 29.45 -12.44
N LEU A 102 -9.03 29.44 -12.20
CA LEU A 102 -8.34 30.42 -11.35
C LEU A 102 -8.63 31.90 -11.69
N PRO A 103 -8.67 32.34 -12.97
CA PRO A 103 -8.97 33.72 -13.32
C PRO A 103 -10.40 34.16 -12.98
N TYR A 104 -11.33 33.22 -12.86
CA TYR A 104 -12.77 33.42 -12.64
C TYR A 104 -13.20 33.20 -11.19
N LYS A 105 -12.28 32.66 -10.36
CA LYS A 105 -12.53 32.39 -8.95
C LYS A 105 -12.64 33.70 -8.17
N GLU A 106 -13.65 33.80 -7.32
CA GLU A 106 -13.77 34.96 -6.41
C GLU A 106 -12.52 35.09 -5.56
N LYS A 107 -11.83 36.22 -5.76
CA LYS A 107 -10.58 36.51 -5.04
C LYS A 107 -10.88 37.39 -3.81
N ARG A 108 -10.12 37.20 -2.77
CA ARG A 108 -10.04 38.19 -1.69
C ARG A 108 -9.54 39.49 -2.28
N ARG A 109 -9.96 40.62 -1.69
CA ARG A 109 -9.55 41.97 -2.11
C ARG A 109 -8.01 42.07 -2.15
N THR A 110 -7.47 42.13 -3.38
CA THR A 110 -6.02 42.17 -3.66
C THR A 110 -5.55 43.61 -3.80
N LYS A 111 -4.21 43.86 -3.81
CA LYS A 111 -3.66 45.18 -4.16
C LYS A 111 -4.09 45.62 -5.56
N ALA A 112 -4.13 44.71 -6.51
CA ALA A 112 -4.61 44.98 -7.86
C ALA A 112 -6.10 45.32 -7.90
N THR A 113 -6.93 44.67 -7.08
CA THR A 113 -8.37 45.01 -6.94
C THR A 113 -8.51 46.42 -6.40
N ILE A 114 -7.79 46.79 -5.34
CA ILE A 114 -7.78 48.13 -4.77
C ILE A 114 -7.35 49.17 -5.84
N ALA A 115 -6.32 48.86 -6.60
CA ALA A 115 -5.83 49.74 -7.66
C ALA A 115 -6.87 49.94 -8.78
N ARG A 116 -7.57 48.88 -9.19
CA ARG A 116 -8.68 48.98 -10.20
C ARG A 116 -9.85 49.79 -9.68
N GLU A 117 -10.28 49.57 -8.43
CA GLU A 117 -11.37 50.32 -7.77
C GLU A 117 -11.05 51.81 -7.68
N ASN A 118 -9.79 52.15 -7.58
CA ASN A 118 -9.28 53.54 -7.53
C ASN A 118 -8.92 54.11 -8.92
N GLY A 119 -9.36 53.47 -10.01
CA GLY A 119 -9.25 53.99 -11.37
C GLY A 119 -7.87 53.92 -12.01
N LEU A 120 -6.92 53.06 -11.51
CA LEU A 120 -5.56 52.98 -12.04
C LEU A 120 -5.43 52.08 -13.28
N PHE A 121 -6.52 51.46 -13.78
CA PHE A 121 -6.46 50.58 -14.96
C PHE A 121 -5.99 51.32 -16.23
N PRO A 122 -6.42 52.57 -16.54
CA PRO A 122 -5.88 53.32 -17.68
C PRO A 122 -4.39 53.59 -17.55
N LEU A 123 -3.87 53.87 -16.34
CA LEU A 123 -2.44 54.04 -16.08
C LEU A 123 -1.66 52.73 -16.37
N ALA A 124 -2.20 51.60 -16.01
CA ALA A 124 -1.61 50.30 -16.37
C ALA A 124 -1.53 50.13 -17.92
N ARG A 125 -2.50 50.57 -18.67
CA ARG A 125 -2.44 50.59 -20.16
C ARG A 125 -1.33 51.48 -20.70
N LEU A 126 -1.12 52.65 -20.11
CA LEU A 126 -0.05 53.59 -20.49
C LEU A 126 1.34 52.95 -20.25
N ILE A 127 1.52 52.20 -19.17
CA ILE A 127 2.74 51.43 -18.94
C ILE A 127 3.00 50.44 -20.07
N LEU A 128 1.97 49.74 -20.54
CA LEU A 128 2.11 48.79 -21.65
C LEU A 128 2.45 49.47 -23.00
N GLN A 129 2.03 50.73 -23.18
CA GLN A 129 2.32 51.53 -24.38
C GLN A 129 3.68 52.21 -24.32
N ASN A 130 4.41 52.11 -23.20
CA ASN A 130 5.72 52.72 -22.93
C ASN A 130 5.75 54.23 -23.30
N VAL A 131 4.76 54.97 -22.82
CA VAL A 131 4.62 56.39 -23.10
C VAL A 131 5.76 57.18 -22.45
N SER A 132 6.36 58.15 -23.17
CA SER A 132 7.52 58.92 -22.73
C SER A 132 7.29 59.82 -21.47
N ASP A 133 6.04 60.26 -21.27
CA ASP A 133 5.68 61.19 -20.15
C ASP A 133 4.96 60.48 -19.00
N LEU A 134 5.25 59.19 -18.77
CA LEU A 134 4.49 58.34 -17.88
C LEU A 134 4.40 58.84 -16.45
N GLU A 135 5.50 59.41 -15.91
CA GLU A 135 5.53 60.03 -14.58
C GLU A 135 4.58 61.22 -14.45
N LYS A 136 4.57 62.08 -15.48
CA LYS A 136 3.69 63.25 -15.53
C LYS A 136 2.24 62.86 -15.69
N GLN A 137 1.97 61.80 -16.48
CA GLN A 137 0.61 61.29 -16.60
C GLN A 137 0.15 60.60 -15.32
N ALA A 138 1.04 59.93 -14.55
CA ALA A 138 0.72 59.29 -13.30
C ALA A 138 0.24 60.30 -12.21
N GLU A 139 0.66 61.59 -12.31
CA GLU A 139 0.17 62.65 -11.41
C GLU A 139 -1.36 62.85 -11.52
N THR A 140 -1.93 62.62 -12.69
CA THR A 140 -3.38 62.76 -12.92
C THR A 140 -4.22 61.63 -12.26
N PHE A 141 -3.56 60.56 -11.81
CA PHE A 141 -4.20 59.41 -11.15
C PHE A 141 -4.00 59.44 -9.63
N VAL A 142 -3.35 60.47 -9.08
CA VAL A 142 -3.15 60.64 -7.64
C VAL A 142 -4.52 60.80 -6.95
N ASN A 143 -4.71 60.04 -5.86
CA ASN A 143 -5.93 60.11 -5.04
C ASN A 143 -5.62 59.78 -3.56
N LYS A 144 -6.64 59.71 -2.70
CA LYS A 144 -6.44 59.45 -1.25
C LYS A 144 -5.76 58.11 -0.97
N THR A 145 -6.00 57.08 -1.77
CA THR A 145 -5.41 55.74 -1.59
C THR A 145 -4.00 55.69 -2.16
N PHE A 146 -3.76 56.41 -3.25
CA PHE A 146 -2.49 56.53 -3.96
C PHE A 146 -2.01 57.98 -3.99
N PRO A 147 -1.47 58.51 -2.89
CA PRO A 147 -1.25 59.95 -2.72
C PRO A 147 -0.04 60.52 -3.48
N THR A 148 0.70 59.70 -4.22
CA THR A 148 1.83 60.15 -5.06
C THR A 148 1.82 59.44 -6.40
N ALA A 149 2.40 60.05 -7.44
CA ALA A 149 2.54 59.41 -8.76
C ALA A 149 3.26 58.10 -8.69
N GLU A 150 4.26 57.94 -7.88
CA GLU A 150 5.01 56.70 -7.63
C GLU A 150 4.08 55.57 -7.08
N LYS A 151 3.23 55.93 -6.08
CA LYS A 151 2.24 54.97 -5.55
C LYS A 151 1.18 54.61 -6.56
N ALA A 152 0.74 55.53 -7.37
CA ALA A 152 -0.19 55.26 -8.48
C ALA A 152 0.43 54.33 -9.50
N LEU A 153 1.70 54.55 -9.89
CA LEU A 153 2.43 53.63 -10.78
C LEU A 153 2.60 52.24 -10.15
N THR A 154 2.91 52.14 -8.86
CA THR A 154 2.99 50.86 -8.16
C THR A 154 1.65 50.12 -8.20
N GLY A 155 0.54 50.80 -7.96
CA GLY A 155 -0.79 50.22 -8.07
C GLY A 155 -1.13 49.76 -9.49
N ALA A 156 -0.74 50.52 -10.51
CA ALA A 156 -0.89 50.14 -11.91
C ALA A 156 -0.02 48.91 -12.29
N ILE A 157 1.21 48.84 -11.74
CA ILE A 157 2.07 47.67 -11.87
C ILE A 157 1.45 46.44 -11.19
N ASP A 158 0.84 46.58 -10.01
CA ASP A 158 0.14 45.48 -9.33
C ASP A 158 -1.00 44.91 -10.18
N ILE A 159 -1.73 45.76 -10.94
CA ILE A 159 -2.75 45.32 -11.91
C ILE A 159 -2.13 44.45 -13.00
N LEU A 160 -1.00 44.86 -13.58
CA LEU A 160 -0.29 44.11 -14.62
C LEU A 160 0.30 42.79 -14.11
N ILE A 161 0.87 42.80 -12.91
CA ILE A 161 1.39 41.60 -12.27
C ILE A 161 0.26 40.58 -12.07
N GLU A 162 -0.91 41.01 -11.61
CA GLU A 162 -2.05 40.13 -11.42
C GLU A 162 -2.54 39.56 -12.75
N ALA A 163 -2.70 40.43 -13.76
CA ALA A 163 -3.15 40.02 -15.09
C ALA A 163 -2.19 38.99 -15.73
N LEU A 164 -0.88 39.20 -15.59
CA LEU A 164 0.13 38.28 -16.11
C LEU A 164 0.17 36.98 -15.31
N SER A 165 -0.03 37.06 -13.99
CA SER A 165 -0.06 35.90 -13.11
C SER A 165 -1.27 35.00 -13.30
N ASP A 166 -2.37 35.55 -13.80
CA ASP A 166 -3.61 34.82 -14.09
C ASP A 166 -3.67 34.30 -15.53
N ASP A 167 -2.71 34.61 -16.38
CA ASP A 167 -2.64 34.10 -17.76
C ASP A 167 -2.39 32.60 -17.75
N THR A 168 -3.43 31.84 -18.10
CA THR A 168 -3.40 30.36 -18.08
C THR A 168 -2.38 29.77 -19.04
N LYS A 169 -2.11 30.44 -20.20
CA LYS A 169 -1.09 29.98 -21.16
C LYS A 169 0.33 30.13 -20.61
N LEU A 170 0.61 31.24 -19.93
CA LEU A 170 1.89 31.44 -19.26
C LEU A 170 2.10 30.47 -18.11
N ARG A 171 1.08 30.22 -17.34
CA ARG A 171 1.13 29.27 -16.22
C ARG A 171 1.34 27.85 -16.72
N SER A 172 0.57 27.40 -17.70
CA SER A 172 0.74 26.07 -18.31
C SER A 172 2.13 25.89 -18.95
N TRP A 173 2.62 26.90 -19.67
CA TRP A 173 3.97 26.85 -20.22
C TRP A 173 5.04 26.77 -19.11
N THR A 174 4.89 27.57 -18.04
CA THR A 174 5.82 27.56 -16.90
C THR A 174 5.82 26.20 -16.19
N TYR A 175 4.64 25.60 -15.99
CA TYR A 175 4.51 24.26 -15.46
C TYR A 175 5.31 23.24 -16.29
N ASN A 176 5.09 23.23 -17.62
CA ASN A 176 5.78 22.33 -18.53
C ASN A 176 7.30 22.56 -18.57
N GLU A 177 7.73 23.82 -18.50
CA GLU A 177 9.15 24.19 -18.46
C GLU A 177 9.82 23.69 -17.17
N ILE A 178 9.15 23.83 -16.01
CA ILE A 178 9.66 23.32 -14.74
C ILE A 178 9.72 21.79 -14.80
N TRP A 179 8.66 21.15 -15.19
CA TRP A 179 8.57 19.69 -15.25
C TRP A 179 9.70 19.09 -16.10
N THR A 180 9.91 19.65 -17.29
CA THR A 180 10.82 19.06 -18.28
C THR A 180 12.28 19.45 -18.06
N ASN A 181 12.54 20.71 -17.68
CA ASN A 181 13.87 21.30 -17.76
C ASN A 181 14.47 21.70 -16.40
N SER A 182 13.68 21.81 -15.36
CA SER A 182 14.18 22.22 -14.04
C SER A 182 14.71 21.05 -13.22
N PHE A 183 15.46 21.39 -12.18
CA PHE A 183 15.98 20.43 -11.20
C PHE A 183 15.31 20.65 -9.86
N ILE A 184 15.09 19.57 -9.13
CA ILE A 184 14.77 19.58 -7.71
C ILE A 184 16.09 19.35 -6.95
N LEU A 185 16.35 20.20 -5.96
CA LEU A 185 17.57 20.17 -5.17
C LEU A 185 17.23 20.07 -3.70
N SER A 186 18.16 19.50 -2.94
CA SER A 186 18.13 19.63 -1.49
C SER A 186 19.51 19.97 -0.94
N LYS A 187 19.50 20.73 0.16
CA LYS A 187 20.69 21.03 0.97
C LYS A 187 20.40 20.74 2.43
N VAL A 188 21.44 20.40 3.17
CA VAL A 188 21.33 20.27 4.61
C VAL A 188 20.94 21.63 5.22
N LYS A 189 19.91 21.62 6.04
CA LYS A 189 19.46 22.79 6.82
C LYS A 189 19.96 22.72 8.25
N ASP A 190 19.85 21.55 8.88
CA ASP A 190 20.32 21.28 10.23
C ASP A 190 20.78 19.81 10.32
N GLN A 191 22.09 19.62 10.40
CA GLN A 191 22.69 18.29 10.46
C GLN A 191 22.57 17.63 11.84
N GLU A 192 22.40 18.42 12.90
CA GLU A 192 22.29 17.89 14.26
C GLU A 192 20.99 17.09 14.46
N LEU A 193 19.96 17.39 13.66
CA LEU A 193 18.70 16.65 13.65
C LEU A 193 18.79 15.27 12.96
N ASP A 194 19.89 14.96 12.30
CA ASP A 194 20.13 13.68 11.60
C ASP A 194 21.27 12.89 12.27
N GLU A 195 21.12 12.57 13.56
CA GLU A 195 22.12 11.83 14.35
C GLU A 195 22.58 10.54 13.68
N LYS A 196 21.64 9.82 13.03
CA LYS A 196 21.90 8.55 12.34
C LYS A 196 22.37 8.71 10.89
N LYS A 197 22.51 9.94 10.40
CA LYS A 197 22.93 10.28 9.03
C LYS A 197 22.06 9.61 7.94
N VAL A 198 20.77 9.45 8.21
CA VAL A 198 19.80 8.82 7.30
C VAL A 198 19.64 9.62 6.01
N PHE A 199 19.72 10.95 6.10
CA PHE A 199 19.55 11.87 4.96
C PHE A 199 20.88 12.31 4.35
N GLN A 200 22.02 11.73 4.71
CA GLN A 200 23.35 12.17 4.26
C GLN A 200 23.49 12.27 2.74
N ILE A 201 22.87 11.34 2.00
CA ILE A 201 22.89 11.34 0.53
C ILE A 201 22.12 12.50 -0.10
N TYR A 202 21.25 13.15 0.67
CA TYR A 202 20.44 14.30 0.27
C TYR A 202 20.96 15.64 0.79
N TYR A 203 22.13 15.68 1.45
CA TYR A 203 22.72 16.93 1.99
C TYR A 203 23.18 17.89 0.89
N ASP A 204 23.53 17.36 -0.27
CA ASP A 204 23.80 18.10 -1.51
C ASP A 204 23.32 17.26 -2.69
N PHE A 205 22.04 17.37 -2.98
CA PHE A 205 21.35 16.53 -3.97
C PHE A 205 20.76 17.38 -5.07
N SER A 206 20.81 16.89 -6.29
CA SER A 206 20.22 17.51 -7.48
C SER A 206 19.77 16.45 -8.47
N GLU A 207 18.53 16.53 -8.90
CA GLU A 207 17.98 15.65 -9.93
C GLU A 207 16.94 16.38 -10.80
N LYS A 208 16.79 15.98 -12.08
CA LYS A 208 15.73 16.52 -12.95
C LYS A 208 14.35 16.15 -12.40
N VAL A 209 13.43 17.12 -12.40
CA VAL A 209 12.05 16.92 -11.93
C VAL A 209 11.38 15.73 -12.62
N ALA A 210 11.46 15.62 -13.94
CA ALA A 210 10.85 14.55 -14.73
C ALA A 210 11.49 13.15 -14.53
N LYS A 211 12.57 13.03 -13.76
CA LYS A 211 13.31 11.77 -13.60
C LYS A 211 13.42 11.30 -12.15
N ILE A 212 12.98 12.12 -11.21
CA ILE A 212 13.10 11.79 -9.79
C ILE A 212 12.25 10.56 -9.47
N GLN A 213 12.81 9.65 -8.67
CA GLN A 213 12.15 8.41 -8.26
C GLN A 213 11.27 8.64 -7.04
N ASP A 214 10.18 7.92 -6.91
CA ASP A 214 9.18 8.04 -5.85
C ASP A 214 9.78 8.01 -4.44
N TYR A 215 10.65 7.04 -4.14
CA TYR A 215 11.29 6.95 -2.84
C TYR A 215 12.17 8.16 -2.48
N ARG A 216 12.73 8.85 -3.50
CA ARG A 216 13.50 10.07 -3.30
C ARG A 216 12.60 11.26 -2.97
N VAL A 217 11.44 11.35 -3.63
CA VAL A 217 10.42 12.36 -3.31
C VAL A 217 9.98 12.21 -1.85
N LEU A 218 9.67 10.98 -1.41
CA LEU A 218 9.27 10.69 -0.03
C LEU A 218 10.40 10.98 0.97
N ALA A 219 11.65 10.63 0.63
CA ALA A 219 12.82 10.95 1.45
C ALA A 219 13.02 12.46 1.62
N LEU A 220 12.94 13.22 0.52
CA LEU A 220 13.06 14.69 0.54
C LEU A 220 11.94 15.32 1.38
N ASN A 221 10.69 14.85 1.21
CA ASN A 221 9.55 15.36 1.98
C ASN A 221 9.71 15.08 3.48
N ARG A 222 10.16 13.87 3.86
CA ARG A 222 10.45 13.51 5.26
C ARG A 222 11.59 14.35 5.83
N GLY A 223 12.70 14.50 5.10
CA GLY A 223 13.84 15.28 5.53
C GLY A 223 13.50 16.76 5.72
N GLU A 224 12.66 17.33 4.84
CA GLU A 224 12.16 18.70 4.96
C GLU A 224 11.20 18.86 6.16
N LYS A 225 10.27 17.91 6.34
CA LYS A 225 9.33 17.87 7.47
C LYS A 225 10.05 17.78 8.83
N LEU A 226 11.13 17.01 8.89
CA LEU A 226 11.96 16.88 10.09
C LEU A 226 12.91 18.08 10.31
N GLY A 227 13.00 19.01 9.35
CA GLY A 227 13.86 20.16 9.44
C GLY A 227 15.34 19.91 9.10
N VAL A 228 15.69 18.69 8.72
CA VAL A 228 17.06 18.29 8.33
C VAL A 228 17.45 18.87 6.97
N LEU A 229 16.53 18.86 6.01
CA LEU A 229 16.74 19.31 4.65
C LEU A 229 15.99 20.61 4.34
N LYS A 230 16.52 21.34 3.36
CA LYS A 230 15.82 22.41 2.63
C LYS A 230 15.70 21.96 1.18
N VAL A 231 14.47 21.83 0.67
CA VAL A 231 14.17 21.42 -0.70
C VAL A 231 13.74 22.63 -1.51
N TYR A 232 14.26 22.77 -2.73
CA TYR A 232 13.94 23.89 -3.63
C TYR A 232 14.17 23.47 -5.08
N PHE A 233 13.70 24.34 -6.01
CA PHE A 233 13.88 24.12 -7.45
C PHE A 233 14.92 25.08 -8.02
N GLU A 234 15.60 24.64 -9.05
CA GLU A 234 16.49 25.45 -9.88
C GLU A 234 15.93 25.56 -11.28
N HIS A 235 15.76 26.83 -11.72
CA HIS A 235 15.13 27.17 -13.00
C HIS A 235 16.02 28.03 -13.86
N ASN A 236 15.84 27.94 -15.20
CA ASN A 236 16.40 28.90 -16.13
C ASN A 236 15.51 30.16 -16.19
N LEU A 237 15.72 31.06 -15.21
CA LEU A 237 14.92 32.29 -15.04
C LEU A 237 15.00 33.21 -16.27
N ASP A 238 16.16 33.29 -16.94
CA ASP A 238 16.34 34.15 -18.11
C ASP A 238 15.50 33.66 -19.32
N LYS A 239 15.44 32.34 -19.51
CA LYS A 239 14.56 31.74 -20.52
C LYS A 239 13.10 32.04 -20.25
N MET A 240 12.68 31.85 -18.98
CA MET A 240 11.31 32.11 -18.56
C MET A 240 10.94 33.60 -18.71
N ALA A 241 11.81 34.48 -18.26
CA ALA A 241 11.57 35.94 -18.40
C ALA A 241 11.42 36.36 -19.87
N ARG A 242 12.33 35.91 -20.73
CA ARG A 242 12.25 36.17 -22.18
C ARG A 242 10.93 35.69 -22.81
N PHE A 243 10.44 34.53 -22.39
CA PHE A 243 9.15 34.01 -22.88
C PHE A 243 7.97 34.88 -22.45
N PHE A 244 8.01 35.39 -21.23
CA PHE A 244 6.97 36.32 -20.72
C PHE A 244 7.07 37.70 -21.38
N GLU A 245 8.27 38.23 -21.57
CA GLU A 245 8.52 39.51 -22.26
C GLU A 245 8.05 39.50 -23.72
N ALA A 246 8.13 38.34 -24.39
CA ALA A 246 7.65 38.20 -25.76
C ALA A 246 6.15 38.45 -25.95
N ARG A 247 5.37 38.52 -24.86
CA ARG A 247 3.94 38.91 -24.85
C ARG A 247 3.72 40.40 -25.05
N PHE A 248 4.74 41.22 -24.82
CA PHE A 248 4.66 42.67 -24.90
C PHE A 248 5.27 43.17 -26.20
N LYS A 249 4.58 44.11 -26.87
CA LYS A 249 5.08 44.73 -28.09
C LYS A 249 6.26 45.68 -27.83
N GLU A 250 6.16 46.41 -26.73
CA GLU A 250 7.18 47.35 -26.27
C GLU A 250 7.99 46.78 -25.13
N LYS A 251 9.29 47.03 -25.14
CA LYS A 251 10.19 46.63 -24.06
C LYS A 251 10.58 47.85 -23.24
N SER A 252 10.43 47.76 -21.93
CA SER A 252 10.83 48.81 -21.00
C SER A 252 11.25 48.21 -19.66
N SER A 253 12.05 48.94 -18.87
CA SER A 253 12.47 48.50 -17.53
C SER A 253 11.26 48.21 -16.62
N ARG A 254 10.14 48.89 -16.83
CA ARG A 254 8.90 48.67 -16.06
C ARG A 254 8.22 47.35 -16.45
N ILE A 255 8.24 47.00 -17.74
CA ILE A 255 7.73 45.70 -18.22
C ILE A 255 8.61 44.57 -17.66
N GLU A 256 9.92 44.74 -17.68
CA GLU A 256 10.85 43.79 -17.05
C GLU A 256 10.53 43.62 -15.56
N GLN A 257 10.29 44.74 -14.84
CA GLN A 257 9.89 44.70 -13.43
C GLN A 257 8.57 43.93 -13.21
N VAL A 258 7.55 44.15 -14.07
CA VAL A 258 6.28 43.42 -14.02
C VAL A 258 6.50 41.93 -14.25
N VAL A 259 7.27 41.56 -15.28
CA VAL A 259 7.60 40.17 -15.61
C VAL A 259 8.35 39.48 -14.47
N GLN A 260 9.42 40.11 -13.95
CA GLN A 260 10.19 39.53 -12.85
C GLN A 260 9.33 39.35 -11.57
N ALA A 261 8.46 40.31 -11.28
CA ALA A 261 7.58 40.24 -10.12
C ALA A 261 6.48 39.18 -10.29
N ALA A 262 5.83 39.09 -11.44
CA ALA A 262 4.84 38.07 -11.75
C ALA A 262 5.45 36.68 -11.70
N LEU A 263 6.61 36.49 -12.36
CA LEU A 263 7.29 35.21 -12.41
C LEU A 263 7.76 34.78 -11.02
N LYS A 264 8.62 35.56 -10.36
CA LYS A 264 9.27 35.14 -9.10
C LYS A 264 8.35 35.14 -7.88
N LYS A 265 7.41 36.09 -7.78
CA LYS A 265 6.57 36.25 -6.58
C LYS A 265 5.22 35.52 -6.66
N LYS A 266 4.76 35.14 -7.86
CA LYS A 266 3.42 34.59 -8.05
C LYS A 266 3.43 33.24 -8.78
N ILE A 267 3.94 33.19 -10.02
CA ILE A 267 3.78 32.02 -10.88
C ILE A 267 4.69 30.88 -10.44
N LEU A 268 6.02 31.12 -10.28
CA LEU A 268 6.96 30.09 -9.85
C LEU A 268 6.55 29.44 -8.54
N PRO A 269 6.28 30.19 -7.43
CA PRO A 269 5.89 29.54 -6.18
C PRO A 269 4.56 28.76 -6.29
N ALA A 270 3.65 29.14 -7.22
CA ALA A 270 2.42 28.41 -7.43
C ALA A 270 2.67 27.10 -8.20
N MET A 271 3.47 27.16 -9.28
CA MET A 271 3.81 25.99 -10.09
C MET A 271 4.69 25.00 -9.34
N GLU A 272 5.67 25.49 -8.58
CA GLU A 272 6.50 24.67 -7.71
C GLU A 272 5.64 23.89 -6.69
N ARG A 273 4.70 24.56 -6.03
CA ARG A 273 3.77 23.87 -5.10
C ARG A 273 2.91 22.83 -5.81
N ARG A 274 2.40 23.15 -7.00
CA ARG A 274 1.62 22.21 -7.81
C ARG A 274 2.46 20.98 -8.17
N ILE A 275 3.66 21.17 -8.70
CA ILE A 275 4.57 20.09 -9.08
C ILE A 275 4.97 19.25 -7.85
N ARG A 276 5.27 19.90 -6.71
CA ARG A 276 5.56 19.19 -5.47
C ARG A 276 4.38 18.33 -5.00
N ALA A 277 3.16 18.84 -5.13
CA ALA A 277 1.95 18.10 -4.77
C ALA A 277 1.74 16.89 -5.69
N GLU A 278 1.88 17.09 -7.00
CA GLU A 278 1.73 16.01 -8.01
C GLU A 278 2.82 14.92 -7.83
N LEU A 279 4.08 15.30 -7.66
CA LEU A 279 5.16 14.35 -7.37
C LEU A 279 4.93 13.59 -6.06
N THR A 280 4.39 14.27 -5.03
CA THR A 280 4.09 13.63 -3.75
C THR A 280 2.94 12.64 -3.90
N GLU A 281 1.86 13.00 -4.60
CA GLU A 281 0.73 12.12 -4.84
C GLU A 281 1.14 10.87 -5.63
N GLU A 282 1.93 11.03 -6.69
CA GLU A 282 2.44 9.91 -7.50
C GLU A 282 3.34 8.99 -6.65
N ALA A 283 4.25 9.56 -5.87
CA ALA A 283 5.14 8.81 -4.99
C ALA A 283 4.39 8.09 -3.86
N GLU A 284 3.34 8.71 -3.30
CA GLU A 284 2.47 8.07 -2.30
C GLU A 284 1.71 6.88 -2.91
N ASP A 285 1.22 7.01 -4.13
CA ASP A 285 0.49 5.94 -4.82
C ASP A 285 1.39 4.74 -5.12
N GLY A 286 2.60 5.00 -5.63
CA GLY A 286 3.60 3.96 -5.83
C GLY A 286 3.96 3.24 -4.53
N ALA A 287 4.19 4.00 -3.46
CA ALA A 287 4.52 3.44 -2.15
C ALA A 287 3.36 2.62 -1.53
N ILE A 288 2.12 3.11 -1.62
CA ILE A 288 0.94 2.39 -1.10
C ILE A 288 0.73 1.08 -1.83
N LYS A 289 0.93 1.04 -3.15
CA LYS A 289 0.88 -0.19 -3.93
C LYS A 289 1.93 -1.19 -3.44
N LEU A 290 3.16 -0.75 -3.26
CA LEU A 290 4.24 -1.59 -2.74
C LEU A 290 3.95 -2.10 -1.32
N PHE A 291 3.39 -1.26 -0.43
CA PHE A 291 2.99 -1.68 0.92
C PHE A 291 1.86 -2.70 0.89
N SER A 292 0.94 -2.59 -0.07
CA SER A 292 -0.12 -3.56 -0.32
C SER A 292 0.45 -4.92 -0.73
N ASP A 293 1.42 -4.94 -1.65
CA ASP A 293 2.10 -6.15 -2.08
C ASP A 293 2.86 -6.81 -0.91
N ASN A 294 3.58 -6.02 -0.12
CA ASN A 294 4.30 -6.51 1.06
C ASN A 294 3.35 -7.10 2.13
N LEU A 295 2.21 -6.44 2.37
CA LEU A 295 1.19 -6.97 3.29
C LEU A 295 0.62 -8.29 2.76
N ARG A 296 0.30 -8.37 1.47
CA ARG A 296 -0.20 -9.60 0.86
C ARG A 296 0.78 -10.75 1.05
N ASN A 297 2.06 -10.53 0.76
CA ASN A 297 3.09 -11.55 0.93
C ASN A 297 3.17 -12.02 2.39
N LEU A 298 3.11 -11.10 3.34
CA LEU A 298 3.12 -11.42 4.76
C LEU A 298 1.90 -12.28 5.19
N LEU A 299 0.71 -11.97 4.67
CA LEU A 299 -0.53 -12.70 4.97
C LEU A 299 -0.60 -14.06 4.27
N MET A 300 0.12 -14.22 3.15
CA MET A 300 0.17 -15.47 2.37
C MET A 300 1.25 -16.45 2.83
N ILE A 301 2.02 -16.15 3.87
CA ILE A 301 2.97 -17.09 4.46
C ILE A 301 2.24 -18.36 4.92
N PRO A 302 2.72 -19.56 4.52
CA PRO A 302 2.11 -20.84 4.91
C PRO A 302 2.05 -21.02 6.42
N PRO A 303 0.92 -21.48 6.98
CA PRO A 303 0.79 -21.76 8.39
C PRO A 303 1.54 -23.05 8.79
N LEU A 304 2.27 -23.01 9.91
CA LEU A 304 2.87 -24.19 10.53
C LEU A 304 1.89 -24.86 11.51
N LYS A 305 0.87 -25.51 10.96
CA LYS A 305 -0.21 -26.15 11.74
C LYS A 305 0.29 -27.38 12.52
N GLY A 306 -0.34 -27.66 13.65
CA GLY A 306 -0.14 -28.90 14.41
C GLY A 306 1.16 -28.98 15.18
N LYS A 307 1.85 -27.87 15.42
CA LYS A 307 3.10 -27.78 16.18
C LYS A 307 2.91 -27.12 17.54
N VAL A 308 3.64 -27.61 18.55
CA VAL A 308 3.77 -26.91 19.84
C VAL A 308 4.83 -25.84 19.68
N VAL A 309 4.46 -24.59 19.88
CA VAL A 309 5.33 -23.43 19.64
C VAL A 309 5.58 -22.66 20.92
N LEU A 310 6.83 -22.31 21.16
CA LEU A 310 7.22 -21.34 22.18
C LEU A 310 7.42 -19.97 21.51
N GLY A 311 6.61 -19.00 21.84
CA GLY A 311 6.82 -17.60 21.50
C GLY A 311 7.82 -16.96 22.45
N PHE A 312 8.82 -16.31 21.88
CA PHE A 312 9.87 -15.63 22.59
C PHE A 312 9.85 -14.15 22.19
N ASP A 313 9.47 -13.29 23.11
CA ASP A 313 9.46 -11.83 22.95
C ASP A 313 10.68 -11.23 23.61
N PRO A 314 11.75 -10.86 22.84
CA PRO A 314 13.03 -10.43 23.39
C PRO A 314 12.95 -9.08 24.10
N ALA A 315 13.73 -8.89 25.16
CA ALA A 315 13.92 -7.57 25.78
C ALA A 315 15.17 -7.57 26.66
N PHE A 316 15.91 -6.43 26.69
CA PHE A 316 17.12 -6.30 27.52
C PHE A 316 16.83 -6.18 29.02
N ARG A 317 15.99 -5.20 29.42
CA ARG A 317 15.82 -4.81 30.81
C ARG A 317 14.71 -5.54 31.54
N THR A 318 13.59 -5.74 30.88
CA THR A 318 12.38 -6.32 31.47
C THR A 318 12.37 -7.86 31.43
N GLY A 319 13.41 -8.47 30.85
CA GLY A 319 13.50 -9.90 30.59
C GLY A 319 12.67 -10.32 29.37
N ALA A 320 13.04 -11.41 28.75
CA ALA A 320 12.30 -12.00 27.63
C ALA A 320 11.03 -12.68 28.15
N LYS A 321 9.91 -12.44 27.45
CA LYS A 321 8.61 -13.04 27.77
C LYS A 321 8.44 -14.28 26.90
N LEU A 322 8.11 -15.37 27.55
CA LEU A 322 7.88 -16.65 26.93
C LEU A 322 6.40 -17.02 27.00
N ALA A 323 5.87 -17.60 25.95
CA ALA A 323 4.54 -18.18 25.93
C ALA A 323 4.56 -19.51 25.16
N VAL A 324 4.11 -20.59 25.77
CA VAL A 324 3.93 -21.87 25.10
C VAL A 324 2.49 -21.98 24.64
N VAL A 325 2.30 -22.27 23.38
CA VAL A 325 0.98 -22.56 22.77
C VAL A 325 0.96 -23.99 22.25
N ASP A 326 -0.19 -24.65 22.42
CA ASP A 326 -0.40 -26.00 21.90
C ASP A 326 -0.60 -26.02 20.37
N GLN A 327 -0.79 -27.20 19.81
CA GLN A 327 -1.02 -27.41 18.38
C GLN A 327 -2.23 -26.67 17.79
N THR A 328 -3.13 -26.17 18.65
CA THR A 328 -4.33 -25.42 18.26
C THR A 328 -4.21 -23.91 18.47
N GLY A 329 -3.04 -23.47 18.98
CA GLY A 329 -2.82 -22.05 19.36
C GLY A 329 -3.37 -21.68 20.75
N LYS A 330 -3.83 -22.65 21.54
CA LYS A 330 -4.26 -22.42 22.92
C LYS A 330 -3.07 -22.20 23.82
N LEU A 331 -3.12 -21.15 24.64
CA LEU A 331 -2.08 -20.86 25.60
C LEU A 331 -2.00 -21.96 26.68
N ILE A 332 -0.79 -22.50 26.89
CA ILE A 332 -0.47 -23.46 27.95
C ILE A 332 0.12 -22.74 29.15
N MET A 333 1.14 -21.88 28.93
CA MET A 333 1.83 -21.19 30.02
C MET A 333 2.53 -19.92 29.55
N THR A 334 2.85 -19.04 30.51
CA THR A 334 3.72 -17.87 30.28
C THR A 334 4.78 -17.77 31.36
N GLN A 335 5.99 -17.33 30.98
CA GLN A 335 7.11 -17.13 31.89
C GLN A 335 7.95 -15.92 31.46
N VAL A 336 8.74 -15.37 32.37
CA VAL A 336 9.75 -14.35 32.08
C VAL A 336 11.11 -14.90 32.46
N ILE A 337 12.09 -14.82 31.53
CA ILE A 337 13.47 -15.19 31.74
C ILE A 337 14.41 -14.03 31.44
N TYR A 338 15.64 -14.09 31.92
CA TYR A 338 16.65 -13.05 31.69
C TYR A 338 17.86 -13.62 30.94
N PRO A 339 17.73 -13.80 29.60
CA PRO A 339 18.69 -14.56 28.81
C PRO A 339 19.93 -13.76 28.38
N VAL A 340 19.90 -12.42 28.44
CA VAL A 340 20.92 -11.57 27.84
C VAL A 340 21.35 -10.43 28.79
N PRO A 341 22.55 -9.83 28.62
CA PRO A 341 22.93 -8.62 29.36
C PRO A 341 21.87 -7.51 29.23
N PRO A 342 21.66 -6.68 30.28
CA PRO A 342 22.48 -6.50 31.48
C PRO A 342 22.21 -7.49 32.62
N ALA A 343 21.55 -8.60 32.38
CA ALA A 343 21.36 -9.65 33.38
C ALA A 343 22.72 -10.24 33.85
N SER A 344 22.80 -10.62 35.14
CA SER A 344 23.98 -11.28 35.66
C SER A 344 24.16 -12.68 35.05
N GLN A 345 25.42 -13.18 35.02
CA GLN A 345 25.71 -14.51 34.49
C GLN A 345 24.91 -15.62 35.20
N SER A 346 24.66 -15.47 36.48
CA SER A 346 23.82 -16.40 37.24
C SER A 346 22.38 -16.44 36.70
N LYS A 347 21.77 -15.29 36.39
CA LYS A 347 20.42 -15.22 35.80
C LYS A 347 20.40 -15.78 34.38
N ILE A 348 21.46 -15.55 33.59
CA ILE A 348 21.58 -16.12 32.23
C ILE A 348 21.66 -17.65 32.30
N ASN A 349 22.46 -18.19 33.24
CA ASN A 349 22.59 -19.64 33.43
C ASN A 349 21.26 -20.24 33.93
N GLN A 350 20.56 -19.54 34.81
CA GLN A 350 19.19 -19.93 35.25
C GLN A 350 18.25 -19.97 34.07
N ALA A 351 18.25 -18.92 33.22
CA ALA A 351 17.41 -18.84 32.02
C ALA A 351 17.67 -20.00 31.03
N LYS A 352 18.95 -20.43 30.89
CA LYS A 352 19.29 -21.63 30.08
C LYS A 352 18.62 -22.89 30.62
N SER A 353 18.74 -23.13 31.94
CA SER A 353 18.11 -24.28 32.58
C SER A 353 16.61 -24.29 32.48
N GLU A 354 15.97 -23.11 32.68
CA GLU A 354 14.54 -22.94 32.58
C GLU A 354 14.03 -23.20 31.16
N LEU A 355 14.68 -22.65 30.12
CA LEU A 355 14.28 -22.91 28.72
C LEU A 355 14.45 -24.39 28.36
N ALA A 356 15.55 -25.04 28.77
CA ALA A 356 15.78 -26.47 28.54
C ALA A 356 14.69 -27.34 29.24
N GLU A 357 14.25 -26.95 30.45
CA GLU A 357 13.17 -27.63 31.14
C GLU A 357 11.82 -27.43 30.40
N LEU A 358 11.52 -26.21 29.92
CA LEU A 358 10.30 -25.94 29.17
C LEU A 358 10.24 -26.78 27.88
N ILE A 359 11.36 -26.88 27.14
CA ILE A 359 11.44 -27.68 25.91
C ILE A 359 11.04 -29.13 26.20
N LYS A 360 11.62 -29.73 27.25
CA LYS A 360 11.32 -31.12 27.64
C LYS A 360 9.91 -31.31 28.15
N ARG A 361 9.45 -30.42 29.05
CA ARG A 361 8.15 -30.53 29.74
C ARG A 361 6.96 -30.41 28.80
N TYR A 362 7.03 -29.51 27.83
CA TYR A 362 5.91 -29.22 26.93
C TYR A 362 6.11 -29.77 25.52
N ALA A 363 7.17 -30.58 25.33
CA ALA A 363 7.52 -31.12 24.01
C ALA A 363 7.52 -30.04 22.90
N ILE A 364 8.21 -28.94 23.17
CA ILE A 364 8.29 -27.81 22.24
C ILE A 364 9.01 -28.27 20.98
N GLU A 365 8.44 -27.99 19.83
CA GLU A 365 8.99 -28.37 18.53
C GLU A 365 9.67 -27.17 17.82
N ILE A 366 9.13 -25.95 18.04
CA ILE A 366 9.64 -24.74 17.39
C ILE A 366 9.64 -23.57 18.40
N ILE A 367 10.69 -22.75 18.32
CA ILE A 367 10.80 -21.48 19.05
C ILE A 367 10.64 -20.32 18.05
N ALA A 368 9.59 -19.53 18.22
CA ALA A 368 9.31 -18.31 17.45
C ALA A 368 9.91 -17.12 18.18
N ILE A 369 10.99 -16.53 17.67
CA ILE A 369 11.68 -15.39 18.29
C ILE A 369 11.26 -14.11 17.57
N GLY A 370 10.75 -13.12 18.32
CA GLY A 370 10.47 -11.79 17.78
C GLY A 370 11.73 -11.10 17.24
N ASN A 371 11.63 -10.42 16.12
CA ASN A 371 12.78 -9.79 15.45
C ASN A 371 13.05 -8.34 15.88
N GLY A 372 12.57 -7.92 17.04
CA GLY A 372 12.75 -6.57 17.56
C GLY A 372 14.01 -6.40 18.43
N THR A 373 13.88 -5.58 19.47
CA THR A 373 14.98 -5.27 20.38
C THR A 373 15.50 -6.52 21.09
N ALA A 374 16.83 -6.72 21.15
CA ALA A 374 17.52 -7.87 21.75
C ALA A 374 17.28 -9.23 21.02
N SER A 375 16.77 -9.20 19.78
CA SER A 375 16.54 -10.42 19.01
C SER A 375 17.82 -11.19 18.72
N ARG A 376 18.90 -10.51 18.35
CA ARG A 376 20.20 -11.14 18.02
C ARG A 376 20.80 -11.87 19.20
N GLU A 377 20.85 -11.24 20.37
CA GLU A 377 21.37 -11.83 21.59
C GLU A 377 20.49 -13.00 22.05
N SER A 378 19.18 -12.88 21.84
CA SER A 378 18.23 -13.95 22.13
C SER A 378 18.34 -15.11 21.17
N GLU A 379 18.59 -14.85 19.89
CA GLU A 379 18.85 -15.86 18.88
C GLU A 379 20.10 -16.68 19.23
N ALA A 380 21.22 -16.00 19.54
CA ALA A 380 22.44 -16.66 19.96
C ALA A 380 22.25 -17.50 21.23
N PHE A 381 21.48 -16.97 22.21
CA PHE A 381 21.15 -17.70 23.44
C PHE A 381 20.31 -18.95 23.15
N VAL A 382 19.32 -18.88 22.29
CA VAL A 382 18.48 -20.03 21.90
C VAL A 382 19.29 -21.05 21.12
N ALA A 383 20.07 -20.64 20.13
CA ALA A 383 20.89 -21.53 19.31
C ALA A 383 21.93 -22.32 20.16
N GLU A 384 22.51 -21.69 21.19
CA GLU A 384 23.40 -22.35 22.12
C GLU A 384 22.72 -23.52 22.84
N ILE A 385 21.46 -23.33 23.29
CA ILE A 385 20.68 -24.35 23.99
C ILE A 385 20.24 -25.47 23.04
N LEU A 386 19.87 -25.10 21.79
CA LEU A 386 19.38 -26.06 20.80
C LEU A 386 20.45 -27.09 20.37
N LYS A 387 21.74 -26.88 20.65
CA LYS A 387 22.78 -27.90 20.45
C LYS A 387 22.47 -29.18 21.21
N ASP A 388 21.77 -29.07 22.36
CA ASP A 388 21.34 -30.21 23.17
C ASP A 388 19.95 -30.77 22.76
N PHE A 389 19.29 -30.12 21.79
CA PHE A 389 17.92 -30.44 21.33
C PHE A 389 17.82 -30.46 19.80
N PRO A 390 18.48 -31.39 19.11
CA PRO A 390 18.55 -31.40 17.63
C PRO A 390 17.21 -31.58 16.94
N GLN A 391 16.14 -31.96 17.67
CA GLN A 391 14.78 -32.09 17.16
C GLN A 391 13.99 -30.78 17.21
N VAL A 392 14.51 -29.73 17.86
CA VAL A 392 13.87 -28.41 18.00
C VAL A 392 14.54 -27.42 17.08
N SER A 393 13.73 -26.62 16.40
CA SER A 393 14.23 -25.53 15.54
C SER A 393 13.74 -24.18 16.04
N TYR A 394 14.34 -23.09 15.59
CA TYR A 394 13.83 -21.75 15.82
C TYR A 394 13.61 -21.00 14.51
N VAL A 395 12.86 -19.93 14.58
CA VAL A 395 12.62 -19.01 13.46
C VAL A 395 12.43 -17.59 13.98
N LEU A 396 12.95 -16.61 13.25
CA LEU A 396 12.68 -15.21 13.51
C LEU A 396 11.33 -14.83 12.94
N VAL A 397 10.46 -14.27 13.78
CA VAL A 397 9.10 -13.86 13.44
C VAL A 397 9.01 -12.34 13.48
N ASN A 398 8.42 -11.75 12.44
CA ASN A 398 8.14 -10.31 12.44
C ASN A 398 7.16 -9.97 13.57
N GLU A 399 7.61 -9.21 14.56
CA GLU A 399 6.81 -8.80 15.73
C GLU A 399 6.06 -7.46 15.54
N SER A 400 6.17 -6.83 14.35
CA SER A 400 5.49 -5.55 14.08
C SER A 400 4.00 -5.64 14.44
N GLY A 401 3.52 -4.64 15.18
CA GLY A 401 2.14 -4.61 15.67
C GLY A 401 1.82 -5.57 16.82
N ALA A 402 2.72 -6.46 17.28
CA ALA A 402 2.45 -7.34 18.44
C ALA A 402 2.18 -6.54 19.71
N SER A 403 2.89 -5.43 19.90
CA SER A 403 2.65 -4.50 21.00
C SER A 403 1.28 -3.81 20.91
N VAL A 404 0.84 -3.47 19.68
CA VAL A 404 -0.48 -2.89 19.45
C VAL A 404 -1.57 -3.89 19.77
N TYR A 405 -1.43 -5.13 19.27
CA TYR A 405 -2.34 -6.23 19.63
C TYR A 405 -2.41 -6.42 21.16
N SER A 406 -1.27 -6.54 21.83
CA SER A 406 -1.22 -6.84 23.26
C SER A 406 -1.92 -5.78 24.13
N ALA A 407 -1.93 -4.52 23.70
CA ALA A 407 -2.60 -3.41 24.35
C ALA A 407 -4.09 -3.28 23.94
N SER A 408 -4.54 -3.97 22.90
CA SER A 408 -5.89 -3.85 22.36
C SER A 408 -6.97 -4.37 23.29
N GLU A 409 -8.20 -3.95 23.06
CA GLU A 409 -9.39 -4.47 23.75
C GLU A 409 -9.59 -5.96 23.45
N LEU A 410 -9.35 -6.37 22.21
CA LEU A 410 -9.43 -7.76 21.79
C LEU A 410 -8.49 -8.66 22.60
N ALA A 411 -7.23 -8.28 22.75
CA ALA A 411 -6.26 -9.04 23.53
C ALA A 411 -6.60 -9.08 25.03
N ARG A 412 -7.24 -8.03 25.56
CA ARG A 412 -7.77 -8.03 26.95
C ARG A 412 -8.92 -9.00 27.12
N HIS A 413 -9.79 -9.13 26.11
CA HIS A 413 -10.86 -10.13 26.14
C HIS A 413 -10.35 -11.55 25.97
N GLU A 414 -9.38 -11.79 25.09
CA GLU A 414 -8.78 -13.11 24.90
C GLU A 414 -8.00 -13.58 26.15
N PHE A 415 -7.33 -12.66 26.84
CA PHE A 415 -6.45 -12.94 27.99
C PHE A 415 -6.64 -11.91 29.11
N PRO A 416 -7.78 -11.94 29.83
CA PRO A 416 -8.08 -10.94 30.86
C PRO A 416 -7.08 -10.97 32.03
N ASP A 417 -6.57 -12.14 32.38
CA ASP A 417 -5.68 -12.36 33.53
C ASP A 417 -4.19 -12.11 33.23
N LEU A 418 -3.84 -11.80 31.98
CA LEU A 418 -2.45 -11.58 31.59
C LEU A 418 -2.12 -10.09 31.46
N SER A 419 -0.91 -9.73 31.87
CA SER A 419 -0.36 -8.39 31.61
C SER A 419 -0.14 -8.18 30.09
N VAL A 420 -0.12 -6.92 29.67
CA VAL A 420 0.12 -6.51 28.27
C VAL A 420 1.38 -7.18 27.71
N GLU A 421 2.48 -7.18 28.48
CA GLU A 421 3.76 -7.73 28.04
C GLU A 421 3.74 -9.23 27.73
N LYS A 422 2.93 -10.03 28.47
CA LYS A 422 2.83 -11.47 28.26
C LYS A 422 2.01 -11.84 27.05
N ARG A 423 1.07 -10.98 26.61
CA ARG A 423 0.21 -11.21 25.44
C ARG A 423 1.00 -11.11 24.14
N SER A 424 2.07 -10.33 24.10
CA SER A 424 2.94 -10.18 22.93
C SER A 424 3.59 -11.50 22.52
N ALA A 425 4.17 -12.22 23.47
CA ALA A 425 4.80 -13.53 23.22
C ALA A 425 3.80 -14.57 22.67
N ILE A 426 2.53 -14.52 23.12
CA ILE A 426 1.47 -15.38 22.57
C ILE A 426 1.21 -15.06 21.10
N SER A 427 1.13 -13.77 20.76
CA SER A 427 0.93 -13.34 19.39
C SER A 427 2.09 -13.78 18.48
N ILE A 428 3.33 -13.67 18.95
CA ILE A 428 4.53 -14.14 18.20
C ILE A 428 4.43 -15.63 17.91
N ALA A 429 4.06 -16.46 18.90
CA ALA A 429 3.88 -17.90 18.70
C ALA A 429 2.79 -18.23 17.69
N ARG A 430 1.62 -17.58 17.82
CA ARG A 430 0.45 -17.79 16.96
C ARG A 430 0.68 -17.30 15.52
N ARG A 431 1.47 -16.24 15.32
CA ARG A 431 1.84 -15.77 13.97
C ARG A 431 2.61 -16.82 13.18
N LEU A 432 3.38 -17.67 13.87
CA LEU A 432 4.04 -18.78 13.21
C LEU A 432 3.07 -19.90 12.85
N GLN A 433 2.11 -20.19 13.75
CA GLN A 433 1.12 -21.24 13.50
C GLN A 433 0.12 -20.87 12.40
N ASP A 434 -0.38 -19.64 12.38
CA ASP A 434 -1.23 -19.08 11.32
C ASP A 434 -1.07 -17.56 11.25
N PRO A 435 -0.19 -17.05 10.36
CA PRO A 435 0.06 -15.61 10.21
C PRO A 435 -1.22 -14.83 9.89
N LEU A 436 -2.04 -15.30 8.96
CA LEU A 436 -3.28 -14.64 8.56
C LEU A 436 -4.25 -14.50 9.73
N ALA A 437 -4.51 -15.59 10.45
CA ALA A 437 -5.47 -15.60 11.56
C ALA A 437 -5.05 -14.67 12.71
N GLU A 438 -3.76 -14.43 12.90
CA GLU A 438 -3.26 -13.56 13.96
C GLU A 438 -3.12 -12.10 13.51
N LEU A 439 -2.61 -11.86 12.30
CA LEU A 439 -2.36 -10.50 11.79
C LEU A 439 -3.64 -9.70 11.52
N VAL A 440 -4.73 -10.35 11.14
CA VAL A 440 -6.04 -9.68 10.97
C VAL A 440 -6.63 -9.11 12.27
N LYS A 441 -6.07 -9.44 13.44
CA LYS A 441 -6.44 -8.86 14.73
C LYS A 441 -5.85 -7.47 14.98
N ILE A 442 -4.97 -7.03 14.09
CA ILE A 442 -4.19 -5.80 14.20
C ILE A 442 -4.63 -4.87 13.08
N ASP A 443 -4.71 -3.56 13.37
CA ASP A 443 -4.87 -2.57 12.31
C ASP A 443 -3.73 -2.73 11.29
N PRO A 444 -4.00 -2.97 10.01
CA PRO A 444 -2.97 -3.21 8.99
C PRO A 444 -1.91 -2.11 8.93
N LYS A 445 -2.26 -0.86 9.26
CA LYS A 445 -1.31 0.25 9.37
C LYS A 445 -0.28 0.09 10.49
N SER A 446 -0.53 -0.77 11.46
CA SER A 446 0.41 -1.08 12.55
C SER A 446 1.36 -2.22 12.21
N ILE A 447 1.16 -2.87 11.07
CA ILE A 447 2.05 -3.87 10.52
C ILE A 447 3.14 -3.15 9.73
N GLY A 448 4.41 -3.42 9.99
CA GLY A 448 5.52 -2.79 9.27
C GLY A 448 5.65 -3.34 7.85
N VAL A 449 5.11 -2.65 6.88
CA VAL A 449 5.10 -3.06 5.46
C VAL A 449 5.95 -2.15 4.55
N GLY A 450 6.54 -1.08 5.10
CA GLY A 450 7.43 -0.23 4.33
C GLY A 450 7.98 0.98 5.07
N GLN A 451 9.12 1.49 4.58
CA GLN A 451 9.90 2.54 5.23
C GLN A 451 9.14 3.87 5.37
N TYR A 452 8.31 4.25 4.39
CA TYR A 452 7.60 5.53 4.35
C TYR A 452 6.11 5.40 4.70
N GLN A 453 5.70 4.31 5.32
CA GLN A 453 4.31 4.00 5.65
C GLN A 453 3.58 5.11 6.44
N HIS A 454 4.32 5.84 7.31
CA HIS A 454 3.76 6.92 8.12
C HIS A 454 3.85 8.32 7.46
N ASP A 455 4.42 8.40 6.25
CA ASP A 455 4.57 9.66 5.52
C ASP A 455 3.61 9.82 4.34
N VAL A 456 2.87 8.77 4.01
CA VAL A 456 1.85 8.78 2.95
C VAL A 456 0.47 9.14 3.50
N GLY A 457 -0.49 9.43 2.63
CA GLY A 457 -1.87 9.73 2.97
C GLY A 457 -2.55 8.59 3.73
N GLN A 458 -2.73 8.72 5.05
CA GLN A 458 -3.15 7.65 5.97
C GLN A 458 -4.55 7.08 5.67
N LYS A 459 -5.46 7.85 5.09
CA LYS A 459 -6.77 7.36 4.68
C LYS A 459 -6.66 6.42 3.49
N LYS A 460 -5.94 6.85 2.44
CA LYS A 460 -5.71 6.05 1.23
C LYS A 460 -4.94 4.77 1.55
N LEU A 461 -3.93 4.87 2.43
CA LEU A 461 -3.20 3.71 2.94
C LEU A 461 -4.14 2.71 3.61
N ALA A 462 -4.98 3.16 4.57
CA ALA A 462 -5.93 2.29 5.27
C ALA A 462 -6.85 1.57 4.29
N GLU A 463 -7.51 2.30 3.38
CA GLU A 463 -8.43 1.72 2.39
C GLU A 463 -7.77 0.64 1.51
N ASN A 464 -6.50 0.83 1.13
CA ASN A 464 -5.77 -0.15 0.32
C ASN A 464 -5.31 -1.36 1.13
N LEU A 465 -4.81 -1.16 2.35
CA LEU A 465 -4.39 -2.28 3.21
C LEU A 465 -5.59 -3.11 3.68
N ASP A 466 -6.71 -2.50 4.01
CA ASP A 466 -7.96 -3.20 4.35
C ASP A 466 -8.47 -4.05 3.17
N PHE A 467 -8.39 -3.51 1.95
CA PHE A 467 -8.71 -4.24 0.73
C PHE A 467 -7.80 -5.47 0.53
N VAL A 468 -6.50 -5.37 0.81
CA VAL A 468 -5.58 -6.51 0.76
C VAL A 468 -5.98 -7.59 1.76
N VAL A 469 -6.29 -7.20 3.00
CA VAL A 469 -6.73 -8.15 4.04
C VAL A 469 -8.01 -8.87 3.60
N GLU A 470 -9.01 -8.12 3.16
CA GLU A 470 -10.27 -8.68 2.67
C GLU A 470 -10.03 -9.66 1.50
N THR A 471 -9.24 -9.25 0.52
CA THR A 471 -8.92 -10.08 -0.65
C THR A 471 -8.25 -11.38 -0.23
N VAL A 472 -7.20 -11.33 0.58
CA VAL A 472 -6.46 -12.53 1.03
C VAL A 472 -7.34 -13.46 1.86
N VAL A 473 -8.12 -12.93 2.80
CA VAL A 473 -9.02 -13.74 3.65
C VAL A 473 -10.03 -14.50 2.78
N ASN A 474 -10.62 -13.86 1.78
CA ASN A 474 -11.60 -14.49 0.91
C ASN A 474 -10.95 -15.46 -0.10
N GLN A 475 -9.75 -15.18 -0.60
CA GLN A 475 -9.01 -16.11 -1.47
C GLN A 475 -8.61 -17.39 -0.72
N VAL A 476 -8.11 -17.29 0.50
CA VAL A 476 -7.74 -18.45 1.34
C VAL A 476 -8.97 -19.23 1.81
N GLY A 477 -10.04 -18.52 2.14
CA GLY A 477 -11.24 -19.11 2.75
C GLY A 477 -11.07 -19.33 4.26
N VAL A 478 -12.17 -19.34 4.98
CA VAL A 478 -12.19 -19.30 6.44
C VAL A 478 -12.94 -20.46 7.04
N ASN A 479 -12.30 -21.22 7.93
CA ASN A 479 -12.97 -22.27 8.69
C ASN A 479 -13.90 -21.65 9.76
N VAL A 480 -15.22 -21.79 9.53
CA VAL A 480 -16.24 -21.18 10.41
C VAL A 480 -16.18 -21.68 11.85
N ASN A 481 -15.69 -22.90 12.05
CA ASN A 481 -15.64 -23.54 13.38
C ASN A 481 -14.42 -23.13 14.22
N THR A 482 -13.38 -22.56 13.60
CA THR A 482 -12.13 -22.21 14.32
C THR A 482 -11.80 -20.73 14.25
N ALA A 483 -12.32 -20.00 13.26
CA ALA A 483 -12.00 -18.61 13.02
C ALA A 483 -12.42 -17.70 14.18
N SER A 484 -11.58 -16.70 14.47
CA SER A 484 -11.93 -15.62 15.41
C SER A 484 -12.96 -14.67 14.81
N PRO A 485 -13.70 -13.90 15.64
CA PRO A 485 -14.60 -12.86 15.15
C PRO A 485 -13.87 -11.84 14.26
N ALA A 486 -12.60 -11.54 14.57
CA ALA A 486 -11.77 -10.64 13.77
C ALA A 486 -11.53 -11.18 12.35
N LEU A 487 -11.17 -12.46 12.22
CA LEU A 487 -10.98 -13.10 10.93
C LEU A 487 -12.29 -13.16 10.12
N LEU A 488 -13.39 -13.58 10.78
CA LEU A 488 -14.70 -13.66 10.16
C LEU A 488 -15.20 -12.30 9.63
N SER A 489 -14.87 -11.19 10.30
CA SER A 489 -15.32 -9.86 9.88
C SER A 489 -14.72 -9.38 8.54
N HIS A 490 -13.67 -10.04 8.05
CA HIS A 490 -13.09 -9.79 6.73
C HIS A 490 -13.66 -10.72 5.63
N VAL A 491 -14.52 -11.65 6.00
CA VAL A 491 -15.22 -12.48 5.00
C VAL A 491 -16.30 -11.63 4.33
N SER A 492 -16.34 -11.69 3.01
CA SER A 492 -17.33 -11.00 2.17
C SER A 492 -18.75 -11.15 2.73
N GLY A 493 -19.46 -10.05 2.87
CA GLY A 493 -20.84 -10.03 3.40
C GLY A 493 -20.98 -10.14 4.90
N LEU A 494 -19.92 -10.43 5.66
CA LEU A 494 -19.97 -10.47 7.13
C LEU A 494 -19.52 -9.12 7.73
N ASN A 495 -20.15 -8.75 8.82
CA ASN A 495 -19.73 -7.61 9.63
C ASN A 495 -19.39 -8.07 11.07
N LYS A 496 -18.85 -7.19 11.88
CA LYS A 496 -18.45 -7.48 13.25
C LYS A 496 -19.55 -8.18 14.07
N THR A 497 -20.78 -7.69 14.00
CA THR A 497 -21.90 -8.26 14.77
C THR A 497 -22.26 -9.68 14.33
N ILE A 498 -22.29 -9.92 13.02
CA ILE A 498 -22.57 -11.26 12.48
C ILE A 498 -21.43 -12.21 12.84
N SER A 499 -20.19 -11.77 12.75
CA SER A 499 -19.00 -12.56 13.11
C SER A 499 -19.00 -12.97 14.58
N GLU A 500 -19.34 -12.07 15.48
CA GLU A 500 -19.54 -12.36 16.90
C GLU A 500 -20.69 -13.36 17.12
N ASN A 501 -21.79 -13.22 16.40
CA ASN A 501 -22.92 -14.13 16.49
C ASN A 501 -22.59 -15.55 15.96
N ILE A 502 -21.77 -15.69 14.92
CA ILE A 502 -21.29 -16.99 14.44
C ILE A 502 -20.50 -17.71 15.54
N VAL A 503 -19.61 -16.99 16.21
CA VAL A 503 -18.81 -17.57 17.30
C VAL A 503 -19.69 -17.98 18.46
N LYS A 504 -20.61 -17.10 18.89
CA LYS A 504 -21.56 -17.39 19.94
C LYS A 504 -22.46 -18.59 19.59
N TYR A 505 -22.95 -18.66 18.37
CA TYR A 505 -23.77 -19.79 17.90
C TYR A 505 -23.04 -21.12 18.04
N ARG A 506 -21.79 -21.23 17.57
CA ARG A 506 -21.02 -22.47 17.68
C ARG A 506 -20.63 -22.83 19.13
N GLU A 507 -20.50 -21.84 20.02
CA GLU A 507 -20.27 -22.06 21.46
C GLU A 507 -21.51 -22.61 22.15
N GLU A 508 -22.71 -22.16 21.77
CA GLU A 508 -23.99 -22.57 22.37
C GLU A 508 -24.54 -23.87 21.75
N LYS A 509 -24.42 -24.04 20.41
CA LYS A 509 -25.02 -25.16 19.67
C LYS A 509 -24.04 -26.27 19.31
N GLY A 510 -22.74 -26.02 19.46
CA GLY A 510 -21.69 -26.89 19.01
C GLY A 510 -21.18 -26.55 17.58
N LYS A 511 -20.35 -27.43 17.04
CA LYS A 511 -19.76 -27.21 15.71
C LYS A 511 -20.85 -27.12 14.62
N ILE A 512 -20.76 -26.09 13.79
CA ILE A 512 -21.58 -25.93 12.59
C ILE A 512 -21.22 -27.06 11.62
N GLN A 513 -22.24 -27.81 11.16
CA GLN A 513 -22.10 -29.05 10.36
C GLN A 513 -22.33 -28.85 8.85
N SER A 514 -22.99 -27.77 8.45
CA SER A 514 -23.26 -27.46 7.05
C SER A 514 -23.34 -25.96 6.80
N ARG A 515 -23.12 -25.54 5.56
CA ARG A 515 -23.33 -24.14 5.16
C ARG A 515 -24.77 -23.70 5.34
N GLN A 516 -25.74 -24.62 5.18
CA GLN A 516 -27.16 -24.31 5.39
C GLN A 516 -27.46 -23.91 6.83
N GLU A 517 -26.80 -24.56 7.80
CA GLU A 517 -26.94 -24.26 9.23
C GLU A 517 -26.46 -22.84 9.57
N ILE A 518 -25.52 -22.27 8.81
CA ILE A 518 -25.04 -20.89 9.00
C ILE A 518 -26.21 -19.89 8.90
N LYS A 519 -27.25 -20.18 8.11
CA LYS A 519 -28.44 -19.32 8.01
C LYS A 519 -29.23 -19.16 9.32
N GLU A 520 -29.03 -20.06 10.26
CA GLU A 520 -29.67 -19.99 11.58
C GLU A 520 -28.98 -18.97 12.53
N VAL A 521 -27.82 -18.47 12.13
CA VAL A 521 -27.08 -17.47 12.92
C VAL A 521 -27.88 -16.15 12.96
N PRO A 522 -28.13 -15.59 14.17
CA PRO A 522 -28.87 -14.34 14.31
C PRO A 522 -28.26 -13.19 13.51
N ARG A 523 -29.10 -12.40 12.83
CA ARG A 523 -28.75 -11.24 11.99
C ARG A 523 -28.03 -11.57 10.69
N LEU A 524 -27.79 -12.82 10.36
CA LEU A 524 -27.31 -13.22 9.04
C LEU A 524 -28.50 -13.33 8.08
N GLY A 525 -28.72 -12.28 7.28
CA GLY A 525 -29.77 -12.29 6.24
C GLY A 525 -29.32 -13.02 4.98
N ASP A 526 -30.28 -13.31 4.07
CA ASP A 526 -30.03 -14.06 2.84
C ASP A 526 -28.93 -13.45 1.97
N LYS A 527 -28.91 -12.13 1.84
CA LYS A 527 -27.87 -11.43 1.05
C LYS A 527 -26.47 -11.58 1.67
N ALA A 528 -26.34 -11.45 3.00
CA ALA A 528 -25.08 -11.65 3.68
C ALA A 528 -24.61 -13.10 3.56
N PHE A 529 -25.53 -14.04 3.66
CA PHE A 529 -25.25 -15.46 3.46
C PHE A 529 -24.77 -15.73 2.00
N GLU A 530 -25.46 -15.20 0.99
CA GLU A 530 -25.07 -15.31 -0.41
C GLU A 530 -23.63 -14.81 -0.62
N GLN A 531 -23.29 -13.64 -0.08
CA GLN A 531 -21.96 -13.08 -0.22
C GLN A 531 -20.86 -13.88 0.51
N ALA A 532 -21.19 -14.52 1.64
CA ALA A 532 -20.22 -15.18 2.52
C ALA A 532 -20.05 -16.68 2.27
N ALA A 533 -21.12 -17.38 1.87
CA ALA A 533 -21.18 -18.83 1.93
C ALA A 533 -20.04 -19.55 1.20
N GLY A 534 -19.65 -19.05 0.04
CA GLY A 534 -18.59 -19.66 -0.75
C GLY A 534 -17.18 -19.47 -0.17
N PHE A 535 -16.98 -18.53 0.74
CA PHE A 535 -15.70 -18.24 1.40
C PHE A 535 -15.56 -18.94 2.76
N LEU A 536 -16.65 -19.43 3.32
CA LEU A 536 -16.64 -20.20 4.57
C LEU A 536 -16.38 -21.68 4.29
N ARG A 537 -15.54 -22.30 5.10
CA ARG A 537 -15.16 -23.71 5.02
C ARG A 537 -15.65 -24.45 6.25
N ILE A 538 -16.18 -25.67 6.04
CA ILE A 538 -16.61 -26.58 7.12
C ILE A 538 -15.86 -27.89 6.93
N PRO A 539 -14.67 -28.07 7.53
CA PRO A 539 -13.96 -29.33 7.47
C PRO A 539 -14.79 -30.47 8.07
N ASN A 540 -14.77 -31.64 7.44
CA ASN A 540 -15.52 -32.81 7.83
C ASN A 540 -17.04 -32.65 7.78
N ALA A 541 -17.58 -31.72 6.97
CA ALA A 541 -19.01 -31.63 6.70
C ALA A 541 -19.52 -32.87 5.99
N LYS A 542 -20.83 -33.17 6.15
CA LYS A 542 -21.49 -34.30 5.43
C LYS A 542 -21.41 -34.09 3.91
N ASN A 543 -21.62 -32.84 3.47
CA ASN A 543 -21.43 -32.47 2.06
C ASN A 543 -20.01 -31.99 1.88
N ILE A 544 -19.22 -32.70 1.07
CA ILE A 544 -17.82 -32.34 0.79
C ILE A 544 -17.68 -30.94 0.20
N LEU A 545 -18.70 -30.45 -0.52
CA LEU A 545 -18.73 -29.13 -1.14
C LEU A 545 -18.66 -28.01 -0.10
N ASP A 546 -19.12 -28.25 1.12
CA ASP A 546 -19.05 -27.27 2.21
C ASP A 546 -17.61 -27.00 2.68
N ASN A 547 -16.66 -27.87 2.30
CA ASN A 547 -15.22 -27.65 2.53
C ASN A 547 -14.46 -27.22 1.27
N THR A 548 -15.15 -26.66 0.29
CA THR A 548 -14.55 -26.18 -0.98
C THR A 548 -14.86 -24.71 -1.23
N GLY A 549 -14.29 -24.10 -2.28
CA GLY A 549 -14.66 -22.76 -2.75
C GLY A 549 -15.94 -22.73 -3.59
N VAL A 550 -16.58 -23.87 -3.83
CA VAL A 550 -17.81 -23.94 -4.63
C VAL A 550 -18.96 -23.23 -3.90
N HIS A 551 -19.62 -22.32 -4.58
CA HIS A 551 -20.76 -21.59 -4.01
C HIS A 551 -22.01 -22.50 -3.93
N PRO A 552 -22.85 -22.39 -2.90
CA PRO A 552 -24.07 -23.20 -2.77
C PRO A 552 -25.02 -23.13 -3.97
N GLU A 553 -25.08 -22.01 -4.69
CA GLU A 553 -25.88 -21.87 -5.92
C GLU A 553 -25.46 -22.86 -7.01
N SER A 554 -24.22 -23.33 -7.00
CA SER A 554 -23.67 -24.26 -7.99
C SER A 554 -23.76 -25.73 -7.57
N TYR A 555 -24.27 -26.07 -6.36
CA TYR A 555 -24.32 -27.45 -5.86
C TYR A 555 -25.09 -28.37 -6.77
N ALA A 556 -26.27 -27.95 -7.23
CA ALA A 556 -27.09 -28.76 -8.15
C ALA A 556 -26.37 -29.04 -9.49
N ALA A 557 -25.57 -28.12 -9.98
CA ALA A 557 -24.77 -28.32 -11.18
C ALA A 557 -23.59 -29.28 -10.94
N VAL A 558 -22.98 -29.25 -9.76
CA VAL A 558 -21.93 -30.22 -9.38
C VAL A 558 -22.49 -31.60 -9.19
N GLU A 559 -23.69 -31.75 -8.64
CA GLU A 559 -24.39 -33.06 -8.56
C GLU A 559 -24.64 -33.63 -9.96
N LYS A 560 -25.06 -32.80 -10.93
CA LYS A 560 -25.19 -33.22 -12.34
C LYS A 560 -23.82 -33.59 -12.94
N LEU A 561 -22.77 -32.88 -12.64
CA LEU A 561 -21.39 -33.18 -13.08
C LEU A 561 -20.97 -34.57 -12.56
N PHE A 562 -21.23 -34.85 -11.28
CA PHE A 562 -20.90 -36.12 -10.66
C PHE A 562 -21.71 -37.29 -11.31
N ALA A 563 -22.98 -37.05 -11.54
CA ALA A 563 -23.82 -38.02 -12.24
C ALA A 563 -23.33 -38.29 -13.68
N LEU A 564 -22.96 -37.24 -14.44
CA LEU A 564 -22.45 -37.34 -15.80
C LEU A 564 -21.13 -38.12 -15.88
N LEU A 565 -20.25 -37.92 -14.90
CA LEU A 565 -18.93 -38.54 -14.81
C LEU A 565 -18.95 -39.87 -14.02
N GLU A 566 -20.14 -40.32 -13.54
CA GLU A 566 -20.29 -41.48 -12.67
C GLU A 566 -19.33 -41.43 -11.46
N ILE A 567 -19.31 -40.31 -10.76
CA ILE A 567 -18.54 -40.09 -9.56
C ILE A 567 -19.46 -40.27 -8.35
N THR A 568 -19.14 -41.21 -7.49
CA THR A 568 -19.83 -41.45 -6.22
C THR A 568 -19.01 -40.95 -5.01
N GLU A 569 -17.70 -41.04 -5.13
CA GLU A 569 -16.73 -40.55 -4.11
C GLU A 569 -15.57 -39.84 -4.80
N LEU A 570 -14.99 -38.87 -4.13
CA LEU A 570 -13.82 -38.10 -4.64
C LEU A 570 -12.50 -38.86 -4.37
N ASP A 571 -12.36 -40.04 -4.98
CA ASP A 571 -11.13 -40.84 -5.00
C ASP A 571 -10.19 -40.41 -6.15
N GLU A 572 -9.07 -41.09 -6.34
CA GLU A 572 -8.12 -40.80 -7.42
C GLU A 572 -8.70 -41.09 -8.82
N SER A 573 -9.64 -42.05 -8.93
CA SER A 573 -10.35 -42.32 -10.18
C SER A 573 -11.24 -41.12 -10.56
N ALA A 574 -12.00 -40.60 -9.60
CA ALA A 574 -12.81 -39.40 -9.77
C ALA A 574 -11.96 -38.19 -10.16
N ARG A 575 -10.81 -37.99 -9.51
CA ARG A 575 -9.85 -36.89 -9.84
C ARG A 575 -9.31 -37.05 -11.27
N SER A 576 -9.02 -38.27 -11.71
CA SER A 576 -8.58 -38.51 -13.08
C SER A 576 -9.68 -38.16 -14.09
N LYS A 577 -10.94 -38.52 -13.82
CA LYS A 577 -12.08 -38.13 -14.63
C LYS A 577 -12.26 -36.63 -14.70
N LEU A 578 -12.16 -35.93 -13.54
CA LEU A 578 -12.26 -34.47 -13.47
C LEU A 578 -11.15 -33.76 -14.27
N ARG A 579 -9.90 -34.26 -14.25
CA ARG A 579 -8.80 -33.73 -15.06
C ARG A 579 -9.01 -33.85 -16.55
N SER A 580 -9.78 -34.85 -17.01
CA SER A 580 -10.04 -35.15 -18.43
C SER A 580 -11.30 -34.49 -18.96
N VAL A 581 -11.99 -33.64 -18.18
CA VAL A 581 -13.26 -33.03 -18.57
C VAL A 581 -13.08 -32.09 -19.77
N ALA A 582 -13.87 -32.27 -20.81
CA ALA A 582 -13.98 -31.33 -21.92
C ALA A 582 -14.87 -30.16 -21.51
N ILE A 583 -14.21 -29.09 -20.99
CA ILE A 583 -14.87 -27.96 -20.34
C ILE A 583 -16.02 -27.36 -21.15
N GLU A 584 -15.82 -27.08 -22.44
CA GLU A 584 -16.83 -26.44 -23.30
C GLU A 584 -18.11 -27.26 -23.40
N LYS A 585 -17.96 -28.56 -23.57
CA LYS A 585 -19.09 -29.49 -23.75
C LYS A 585 -19.85 -29.68 -22.43
N VAL A 586 -19.10 -29.99 -21.37
CA VAL A 586 -19.67 -30.27 -20.05
C VAL A 586 -20.31 -29.04 -19.42
N ALA A 587 -19.72 -27.86 -19.59
CA ALA A 587 -20.29 -26.59 -19.09
C ALA A 587 -21.73 -26.38 -19.59
N THR A 588 -21.97 -26.67 -20.87
CA THR A 588 -23.32 -26.57 -21.46
C THR A 588 -24.26 -27.60 -20.85
N GLU A 589 -23.81 -28.88 -20.66
CA GLU A 589 -24.63 -29.95 -20.11
C GLU A 589 -25.04 -29.72 -18.65
N VAL A 590 -24.14 -29.15 -17.85
CA VAL A 590 -24.41 -28.86 -16.43
C VAL A 590 -25.00 -27.47 -16.19
N ASN A 591 -25.16 -26.66 -17.24
CA ASN A 591 -25.66 -25.28 -17.21
C ASN A 591 -24.80 -24.34 -16.34
N LEU A 592 -23.49 -24.39 -16.54
CA LEU A 592 -22.52 -23.50 -15.93
C LEU A 592 -21.71 -22.76 -16.99
N GLY A 593 -21.14 -21.63 -16.65
CA GLY A 593 -20.11 -20.99 -17.45
C GLY A 593 -18.80 -21.77 -17.43
N GLN A 594 -17.98 -21.56 -18.45
CA GLN A 594 -16.73 -22.33 -18.62
C GLN A 594 -15.72 -21.96 -17.50
N GLU A 595 -15.60 -20.68 -17.12
CA GLU A 595 -14.69 -20.24 -16.07
C GLU A 595 -15.14 -20.75 -14.70
N THR A 596 -16.44 -20.70 -14.41
CA THR A 596 -17.03 -21.26 -13.20
C THR A 596 -16.79 -22.77 -13.10
N LEU A 597 -16.95 -23.51 -14.19
CA LEU A 597 -16.69 -24.96 -14.21
C LEU A 597 -15.20 -25.27 -13.98
N LYS A 598 -14.28 -24.51 -14.56
CA LYS A 598 -12.83 -24.67 -14.33
C LYS A 598 -12.49 -24.49 -12.85
N ASP A 599 -13.03 -23.45 -12.22
CA ASP A 599 -12.81 -23.18 -10.80
C ASP A 599 -13.38 -24.31 -9.92
N ILE A 600 -14.58 -24.77 -10.21
CA ILE A 600 -15.22 -25.90 -9.50
C ILE A 600 -14.36 -27.17 -9.62
N ILE A 601 -13.88 -27.50 -10.81
CA ILE A 601 -13.02 -28.68 -11.02
C ILE A 601 -11.70 -28.50 -10.22
N ALA A 602 -11.08 -27.32 -10.24
CA ALA A 602 -9.86 -27.06 -9.50
C ALA A 602 -10.07 -27.25 -7.98
N ASP A 603 -11.19 -26.77 -7.43
CA ASP A 603 -11.57 -26.94 -6.04
C ASP A 603 -11.86 -28.41 -5.68
N LEU A 604 -12.51 -29.16 -6.57
CA LEU A 604 -12.82 -30.59 -6.38
C LEU A 604 -11.57 -31.49 -6.46
N LEU A 605 -10.57 -31.09 -7.24
CA LEU A 605 -9.31 -31.82 -7.33
C LEU A 605 -8.50 -31.74 -6.03
N LYS A 606 -8.65 -30.66 -5.27
CA LYS A 606 -7.95 -30.42 -4.00
C LYS A 606 -8.90 -29.84 -2.95
N PRO A 607 -9.91 -30.60 -2.48
CA PRO A 607 -10.88 -30.10 -1.51
C PRO A 607 -10.20 -29.72 -0.20
N GLY A 608 -10.54 -28.56 0.36
CA GLY A 608 -9.94 -28.05 1.59
C GLY A 608 -8.49 -27.57 1.48
N ARG A 609 -7.96 -27.40 0.25
CA ARG A 609 -6.62 -26.86 0.04
C ARG A 609 -6.54 -25.43 0.59
N ASP A 610 -5.47 -25.16 1.28
CA ASP A 610 -5.06 -23.82 1.62
C ASP A 610 -4.16 -23.29 0.49
N LEU A 611 -4.52 -22.17 -0.12
CA LEU A 611 -3.73 -21.58 -1.21
C LEU A 611 -2.31 -21.20 -0.76
N ARG A 612 -2.12 -20.98 0.53
CA ARG A 612 -0.82 -20.66 1.12
C ARG A 612 0.15 -21.84 1.10
N ASP A 613 -0.34 -23.09 0.95
CA ASP A 613 0.53 -24.27 0.87
C ASP A 613 1.41 -24.29 -0.39
N ASP A 614 1.10 -23.45 -1.40
CA ASP A 614 1.93 -23.29 -2.61
C ASP A 614 3.09 -22.34 -2.42
N PHE A 615 3.13 -21.58 -1.33
CA PHE A 615 4.20 -20.66 -0.98
C PHE A 615 5.26 -21.36 -0.14
N ALA A 616 6.46 -20.81 -0.10
CA ALA A 616 7.54 -21.39 0.66
C ALA A 616 7.30 -21.29 2.17
N ALA A 617 7.46 -22.39 2.86
CA ALA A 617 7.39 -22.42 4.32
C ALA A 617 8.55 -21.62 4.94
N PRO A 618 8.36 -21.02 6.13
CA PRO A 618 9.44 -20.35 6.85
C PRO A 618 10.64 -21.27 7.06
N GLN A 619 11.85 -20.74 6.84
CA GLN A 619 13.07 -21.50 7.04
C GLN A 619 13.32 -21.72 8.54
N LEU A 620 13.28 -22.97 8.96
CA LEU A 620 13.58 -23.38 10.33
C LEU A 620 15.08 -23.52 10.50
N ARG A 621 15.62 -22.99 11.60
CA ARG A 621 17.07 -22.91 11.88
C ARG A 621 17.43 -23.65 13.17
N GLN A 622 18.68 -24.08 13.26
CA GLN A 622 19.27 -24.61 14.47
C GLN A 622 20.54 -23.84 14.86
N ASP A 623 21.23 -23.27 13.88
CA ASP A 623 22.47 -22.52 14.04
C ASP A 623 22.30 -21.07 13.59
N VAL A 624 23.12 -20.17 14.12
CA VAL A 624 23.21 -18.77 13.71
C VAL A 624 24.21 -18.65 12.57
N LEU A 625 23.80 -18.09 11.44
CA LEU A 625 24.68 -17.72 10.33
C LEU A 625 25.28 -16.33 10.64
N GLU A 626 26.62 -16.27 10.67
CA GLU A 626 27.30 -14.96 10.83
C GLU A 626 27.77 -14.39 9.50
N LEU A 627 27.92 -13.06 9.45
CA LEU A 627 28.42 -12.37 8.25
C LEU A 627 29.83 -12.83 7.85
N SER A 628 30.64 -13.24 8.85
CA SER A 628 31.98 -13.81 8.70
C SER A 628 32.01 -15.16 7.98
N ASP A 629 30.88 -15.88 7.99
CA ASP A 629 30.77 -17.21 7.37
C ASP A 629 30.51 -17.10 5.86
N LEU A 630 30.11 -15.91 5.39
CA LEU A 630 29.79 -15.69 4.00
C LEU A 630 31.02 -15.47 3.12
N LYS A 631 30.94 -15.94 1.89
CA LYS A 631 31.92 -15.69 0.83
C LYS A 631 31.28 -15.02 -0.37
N ILE A 632 31.98 -14.05 -0.97
CA ILE A 632 31.52 -13.42 -2.22
C ILE A 632 31.43 -14.51 -3.29
N GLY A 633 30.31 -14.53 -4.04
CA GLY A 633 29.98 -15.56 -5.01
C GLY A 633 29.31 -16.79 -4.43
N GLN A 634 29.15 -16.88 -3.11
CA GLN A 634 28.41 -17.98 -2.47
C GLN A 634 26.95 -17.92 -2.88
N GLN A 635 26.40 -19.06 -3.28
CA GLN A 635 25.00 -19.25 -3.58
C GLN A 635 24.24 -19.62 -2.30
N LEU A 636 23.11 -18.97 -2.07
CA LEU A 636 22.23 -19.18 -0.92
C LEU A 636 20.78 -19.20 -1.38
N GLU A 637 19.93 -19.86 -0.64
CA GLU A 637 18.48 -19.65 -0.74
C GLU A 637 18.07 -18.55 0.24
N GLY A 638 17.18 -17.68 -0.19
CA GLY A 638 16.65 -16.59 0.61
C GLY A 638 15.17 -16.40 0.43
N THR A 639 14.52 -15.91 1.47
CA THR A 639 13.10 -15.56 1.45
C THR A 639 12.95 -14.05 1.34
N ILE A 640 12.16 -13.58 0.37
CA ILE A 640 11.87 -12.14 0.23
C ILE A 640 11.05 -11.67 1.43
N ARG A 641 11.58 -10.68 2.13
CA ARG A 641 10.91 -10.05 3.28
C ARG A 641 10.17 -8.79 2.90
N ASN A 642 10.78 -7.98 2.06
CA ASN A 642 10.24 -6.68 1.68
C ASN A 642 10.76 -6.27 0.32
N VAL A 643 9.89 -5.80 -0.55
CA VAL A 643 10.24 -5.21 -1.84
C VAL A 643 10.16 -3.69 -1.74
N VAL A 644 11.13 -3.01 -2.32
CA VAL A 644 11.22 -1.55 -2.36
C VAL A 644 11.54 -1.10 -3.79
N ASP A 645 11.32 0.17 -4.12
CA ASP A 645 11.52 0.69 -5.49
C ASP A 645 12.94 0.46 -6.03
N PHE A 646 13.93 0.44 -5.15
CA PHE A 646 15.33 0.26 -5.54
C PHE A 646 15.83 -1.19 -5.38
N GLY A 647 14.97 -2.13 -4.95
CA GLY A 647 15.41 -3.51 -4.78
C GLY A 647 14.50 -4.36 -3.89
N ALA A 648 15.05 -5.44 -3.36
CA ALA A 648 14.38 -6.33 -2.42
C ALA A 648 15.28 -6.70 -1.25
N PHE A 649 14.69 -6.77 -0.07
CA PHE A 649 15.31 -7.28 1.14
C PHE A 649 15.01 -8.77 1.28
N VAL A 650 16.06 -9.55 1.49
CA VAL A 650 16.01 -11.01 1.47
C VAL A 650 16.59 -11.57 2.77
N ASP A 651 15.82 -12.36 3.45
CA ASP A 651 16.30 -13.16 4.58
C ASP A 651 17.08 -14.35 4.05
N ILE A 652 18.38 -14.35 4.26
CA ILE A 652 19.30 -15.44 3.94
C ILE A 652 19.80 -16.18 5.17
N GLY A 653 19.19 -15.93 6.32
CA GLY A 653 19.61 -16.51 7.58
C GLY A 653 20.53 -15.63 8.42
N LEU A 654 20.86 -14.45 7.97
CA LEU A 654 21.57 -13.44 8.75
C LEU A 654 20.60 -12.66 9.66
N HIS A 655 21.17 -11.96 10.63
CA HIS A 655 20.41 -11.05 11.51
C HIS A 655 19.75 -9.89 10.73
N GLU A 656 20.46 -9.34 9.75
CA GLU A 656 19.93 -8.32 8.85
C GLU A 656 19.69 -8.90 7.47
N ASP A 657 18.57 -8.51 6.86
CA ASP A 657 18.23 -8.93 5.52
C ASP A 657 19.28 -8.44 4.52
N GLY A 658 19.65 -9.31 3.59
CA GLY A 658 20.50 -8.94 2.47
C GLY A 658 19.70 -8.08 1.46
N LEU A 659 20.39 -7.15 0.79
CA LEU A 659 19.79 -6.30 -0.22
C LEU A 659 20.13 -6.80 -1.62
N ILE A 660 19.13 -7.10 -2.43
CA ILE A 660 19.25 -7.20 -3.89
C ILE A 660 18.88 -5.84 -4.48
N HIS A 661 19.87 -5.11 -4.96
CA HIS A 661 19.60 -3.86 -5.66
C HIS A 661 18.94 -4.15 -7.02
N ILE A 662 18.06 -3.27 -7.50
CA ILE A 662 17.33 -3.45 -8.77
C ILE A 662 18.25 -3.77 -9.97
N SER A 663 19.45 -3.22 -9.99
CA SER A 663 20.47 -3.52 -11.02
C SER A 663 21.08 -4.93 -10.93
N GLN A 664 20.83 -5.65 -9.83
CA GLN A 664 21.33 -7.00 -9.57
C GLN A 664 20.22 -8.06 -9.67
N MET A 665 19.01 -7.65 -10.13
CA MET A 665 17.87 -8.55 -10.27
C MET A 665 17.82 -9.25 -11.62
N SER A 666 18.29 -8.59 -12.68
CA SER A 666 18.26 -9.12 -14.06
C SER A 666 19.35 -8.47 -14.92
N LYS A 667 19.77 -9.16 -15.99
CA LYS A 667 20.61 -8.59 -17.05
C LYS A 667 19.86 -7.52 -17.87
N ASN A 668 18.53 -7.57 -17.90
CA ASN A 668 17.69 -6.61 -18.58
C ASN A 668 17.19 -5.54 -17.61
N PHE A 669 16.80 -4.37 -18.16
CA PHE A 669 16.24 -3.29 -17.36
C PHE A 669 14.96 -3.73 -16.64
N VAL A 670 14.96 -3.59 -15.32
CA VAL A 670 13.83 -3.88 -14.46
C VAL A 670 13.17 -2.56 -14.08
N LYS A 671 11.90 -2.42 -14.41
CA LYS A 671 11.15 -1.20 -14.06
C LYS A 671 10.62 -1.23 -12.63
N HIS A 672 10.12 -2.39 -12.21
CA HIS A 672 9.57 -2.59 -10.87
C HIS A 672 10.10 -3.90 -10.28
N PRO A 673 10.77 -3.87 -9.14
CA PRO A 673 11.34 -5.06 -8.48
C PRO A 673 10.33 -6.18 -8.23
N SER A 674 9.09 -5.84 -7.86
CA SER A 674 8.00 -6.78 -7.59
C SER A 674 7.63 -7.70 -8.77
N GLN A 675 8.01 -7.35 -10.00
CA GLN A 675 7.72 -8.16 -11.19
C GLN A 675 8.66 -9.36 -11.36
N ILE A 676 9.81 -9.37 -10.69
CA ILE A 676 10.87 -10.37 -10.92
C ILE A 676 11.10 -11.24 -9.70
N VAL A 677 10.66 -10.80 -8.53
CA VAL A 677 10.99 -11.43 -7.25
C VAL A 677 9.88 -12.37 -6.85
N GLY A 678 10.18 -13.66 -6.76
CA GLY A 678 9.32 -14.66 -6.12
C GLY A 678 9.55 -14.72 -4.61
N ASP A 679 8.72 -15.48 -3.88
CA ASP A 679 8.78 -15.56 -2.40
C ASP A 679 10.08 -16.17 -1.89
N VAL A 680 10.61 -17.18 -2.57
CA VAL A 680 11.92 -17.78 -2.33
C VAL A 680 12.77 -17.62 -3.57
N VAL A 681 13.99 -17.16 -3.38
CA VAL A 681 14.92 -16.87 -4.45
C VAL A 681 16.28 -17.48 -4.18
N THR A 682 16.91 -17.97 -5.22
CA THR A 682 18.32 -18.29 -5.20
C THR A 682 19.11 -17.01 -5.40
N VAL A 683 20.01 -16.71 -4.47
CA VAL A 683 20.80 -15.48 -4.48
C VAL A 683 22.29 -15.78 -4.41
N TRP A 684 23.08 -14.88 -4.94
CA TRP A 684 24.54 -14.89 -4.84
C TRP A 684 25.02 -13.71 -4.01
N VAL A 685 25.94 -13.95 -3.08
CA VAL A 685 26.56 -12.88 -2.29
C VAL A 685 27.43 -12.02 -3.20
N SER A 686 27.03 -10.78 -3.45
CA SER A 686 27.76 -9.88 -4.35
C SER A 686 28.75 -8.99 -3.62
N LYS A 687 28.44 -8.55 -2.39
CA LYS A 687 29.31 -7.72 -1.58
C LYS A 687 29.00 -7.92 -0.10
N ILE A 688 30.06 -7.93 0.72
CA ILE A 688 29.96 -7.99 2.19
C ILE A 688 30.57 -6.72 2.76
N ASP A 689 29.82 -6.02 3.60
CA ASP A 689 30.26 -4.81 4.33
C ASP A 689 30.24 -5.14 5.83
N ILE A 690 31.36 -5.63 6.32
CA ILE A 690 31.52 -6.09 7.71
C ILE A 690 31.37 -4.92 8.70
N GLU A 691 31.88 -3.72 8.35
CA GLU A 691 31.83 -2.55 9.23
C GLU A 691 30.38 -2.07 9.44
N ARG A 692 29.54 -2.17 8.43
CA ARG A 692 28.13 -1.76 8.48
C ARG A 692 27.17 -2.91 8.76
N GLY A 693 27.67 -4.15 8.87
CA GLY A 693 26.84 -5.33 9.08
C GLY A 693 25.94 -5.68 7.91
N LYS A 694 26.26 -5.27 6.66
CA LYS A 694 25.37 -5.41 5.50
C LYS A 694 25.92 -6.36 4.46
N VAL A 695 25.00 -7.07 3.79
CA VAL A 695 25.31 -7.93 2.63
C VAL A 695 24.48 -7.49 1.43
N ASN A 696 25.13 -7.40 0.28
CA ASN A 696 24.46 -7.20 -0.99
C ASN A 696 24.39 -8.54 -1.72
N LEU A 697 23.26 -8.77 -2.34
CA LEU A 697 22.91 -10.00 -3.02
C LEU A 697 22.62 -9.74 -4.51
N SER A 698 22.64 -10.77 -5.31
CA SER A 698 22.28 -10.76 -6.73
C SER A 698 21.38 -11.94 -7.06
N LEU A 699 20.39 -11.75 -7.94
CA LEU A 699 19.60 -12.84 -8.53
C LEU A 699 20.29 -13.48 -9.73
N VAL A 700 21.36 -12.88 -10.22
CA VAL A 700 22.15 -13.38 -11.36
C VAL A 700 23.53 -13.77 -10.84
N ALA A 701 24.05 -14.90 -11.28
CA ALA A 701 25.39 -15.33 -10.89
C ALA A 701 26.45 -14.30 -11.29
N LEU A 702 27.41 -14.01 -10.39
CA LEU A 702 28.36 -12.90 -10.58
C LEU A 702 29.23 -13.03 -11.85
N ASN A 703 29.48 -14.25 -12.28
CA ASN A 703 30.23 -14.55 -13.51
C ASN A 703 29.42 -14.30 -14.80
N GLU A 704 28.13 -14.01 -14.67
CA GLU A 704 27.21 -13.75 -15.79
C GLU A 704 26.98 -12.26 -16.07
N PHE A 705 27.51 -11.36 -15.23
CA PHE A 705 27.47 -9.90 -15.44
C PHE A 705 28.65 -9.36 -16.27
N ASN A 706 29.65 -10.20 -16.62
CA ASN A 706 30.80 -9.85 -17.45
C ASN A 706 30.56 -10.05 -18.94
#